data_2497ce669a0ba0e6f3c46179a7ae4650
#
_entry.id   2497ce669a0ba0e6f3c46179a7ae4650
#
_cell.length_a   1.000
_cell.length_b   1.000
_cell.length_c   1.000
_cell.angle_alpha   90.00
_cell.angle_beta   90.00
_cell.angle_gamma   90.00
#
_symmetry.space_group_name_H-M   'P 1'
#
loop_
_entity.id
_entity.type
_entity.pdbx_description
1 polymer ?
#
loop_
_entity_poly.entity_id
_entity_poly.type
_entity_poly.pdbx_seq_one_letter_code
_entity_poly.pdbx_strand_id
1 'polypeptide(L)'
;MRRSPSALYFILLFTLYAPFVPAQSPMQLSGRVTDPNNASVSGAVLTLIARDNRLRTTVMTASDGSYRFEHVAAGDYLLEARAAGFAKTVRAVSIKPNGERLDIALDVAAINDNVIVTAAGTAQSVDELSKAVTVIDAQQMEMRGEYSILETLRTAPGLRVTQLGGPGAFGRIQVRGLRSFDTAILVDGLRFRDAADVQGSANGYISELNVVSCERVEVLRGSGSSLYGSHAIGGVVNLVTDQGGGRLRGQAQFEGGSLGLFRERVNVAGGALKDRLFYSAGLSQLNVTDGVDGDDRTRQTSLQGLLGVHFTPNVTLSGRVYANDAFLALNESPANAPGFVAPPPGTLVRAIALDRGEQRRIETRGVPLTPTNYNRGNANFIPDLNDPDNRRNSGFFSGALSFMQRLNNTADYRLSYHRAEADRSFLDGPLGIGSFGEPAFTSIGDFASDIDTFTARVDLRMGGANLLTAGYEFERERYGDFSSDESPNPPSASLGITERSHAFFAQNQTKLFDDRFQLSLAFRLQNFELSSPRFSGGAPRYVGVTFNSPPRAYTGDGSVSYFFKSTNTKLRAHVGNGYRSPSLFERFGASFFFGDFTAFGDPRLKPERSIAVDGGIDQTLLRGRVRLSATYFYTRLQNIIDFGSPPPDDPSNRIFGGFLNFAGGLSRGVELSAQISPGRSTELFASYTYANADQRAPDAAGNLTTPGASAHIFTLVATQRIARRFDITFDLSAVSDYSPSFPSPSFDTRYVFDGYVKADINAGYTLPINDRHSLRFYGKVENALDRTYFESGFRAPGATFTGGMSYRF
;
A
#
# COMPACT_ATOMS: atom_id res chain seq x y z
N MET A 1 -0.18 23.51 23.74
CA MET A 1 0.33 24.83 23.24
C MET A 1 -0.65 25.39 22.22
N ARG A 2 -1.14 26.63 22.41
CA ARG A 2 -2.12 27.27 21.52
C ARG A 2 -1.46 27.56 20.14
N ARG A 3 -2.01 27.02 19.08
CA ARG A 3 -1.57 27.23 17.69
C ARG A 3 -2.37 28.40 17.07
N SER A 4 -1.68 29.35 16.40
CA SER A 4 -2.27 30.50 15.72
C SER A 4 -2.76 30.13 14.30
N PRO A 5 -3.87 30.69 13.80
CA PRO A 5 -4.48 30.33 12.52
C PRO A 5 -3.94 31.16 11.34
N SER A 6 -2.62 31.16 11.08
CA SER A 6 -2.04 32.06 10.07
C SER A 6 -1.90 31.48 8.66
N ALA A 7 -2.32 30.25 8.41
CA ALA A 7 -2.10 29.57 7.10
C ALA A 7 -3.27 29.71 6.11
N LEU A 8 -4.42 30.23 6.53
CA LEU A 8 -5.64 30.23 5.68
C LEU A 8 -5.76 31.46 4.75
N TYR A 9 -4.96 32.50 4.94
CA TYR A 9 -5.14 33.76 4.20
C TYR A 9 -4.44 33.83 2.84
N PHE A 10 -3.52 32.93 2.52
CA PHE A 10 -2.76 33.01 1.25
C PHE A 10 -3.42 32.33 0.05
N ILE A 11 -4.46 31.52 0.24
CA ILE A 11 -5.13 30.77 -0.84
C ILE A 11 -6.22 31.58 -1.55
N LEU A 12 -6.74 32.62 -0.91
CA LEU A 12 -7.92 33.36 -1.45
C LEU A 12 -7.59 34.44 -2.50
N LEU A 13 -6.35 34.83 -2.66
CA LEU A 13 -5.97 35.97 -3.52
C LEU A 13 -5.58 35.60 -4.98
N PHE A 14 -5.39 34.29 -5.29
CA PHE A 14 -5.00 33.87 -6.65
C PHE A 14 -6.17 33.46 -7.56
N THR A 15 -7.41 33.44 -7.06
CA THR A 15 -8.58 32.97 -7.81
C THR A 15 -9.29 34.02 -8.63
N LEU A 16 -8.85 35.27 -8.60
CA LEU A 16 -9.62 36.40 -9.19
C LEU A 16 -9.23 36.78 -10.63
N TYR A 17 -8.26 36.13 -11.25
CA TYR A 17 -7.92 36.35 -12.67
C TYR A 17 -8.00 35.01 -13.47
N ALA A 18 -9.17 34.40 -13.51
CA ALA A 18 -9.44 33.38 -14.52
C ALA A 18 -9.97 34.09 -15.78
N PRO A 19 -9.30 33.98 -16.93
CA PRO A 19 -9.87 34.53 -18.18
C PRO A 19 -11.19 33.76 -18.46
N PHE A 20 -12.25 34.51 -18.72
CA PHE A 20 -13.52 33.97 -19.19
C PHE A 20 -13.27 33.29 -20.54
N VAL A 21 -13.10 31.98 -20.55
CA VAL A 21 -13.12 31.20 -21.80
C VAL A 21 -14.58 30.89 -22.11
N PRO A 22 -15.09 31.22 -23.32
CA PRO A 22 -16.48 30.98 -23.68
C PRO A 22 -16.78 29.46 -23.52
N ALA A 23 -17.91 29.16 -22.88
CA ALA A 23 -18.37 27.80 -22.68
C ALA A 23 -18.57 27.10 -24.03
N GLN A 24 -17.78 26.09 -24.33
CA GLN A 24 -18.03 25.25 -25.50
C GLN A 24 -19.40 24.54 -25.33
N SER A 25 -20.13 24.40 -26.42
CA SER A 25 -21.42 23.72 -26.43
C SER A 25 -21.27 22.31 -25.84
N PRO A 26 -22.13 21.89 -24.92
CA PRO A 26 -22.04 20.58 -24.30
C PRO A 26 -22.24 19.50 -25.36
N MET A 27 -21.31 18.58 -25.42
CA MET A 27 -21.29 17.47 -26.37
C MET A 27 -21.88 16.22 -25.74
N GLN A 28 -22.24 15.25 -26.57
CA GLN A 28 -22.79 13.99 -26.12
C GLN A 28 -21.95 12.80 -26.61
N LEU A 29 -21.84 11.76 -25.75
CA LEU A 29 -21.43 10.44 -26.16
C LEU A 29 -22.64 9.51 -26.05
N SER A 30 -22.96 8.80 -27.12
CA SER A 30 -24.09 7.85 -27.15
C SER A 30 -23.67 6.54 -27.80
N GLY A 31 -24.49 5.50 -27.62
CA GLY A 31 -24.25 4.20 -28.24
C GLY A 31 -25.20 3.13 -27.69
N ARG A 32 -24.90 1.89 -28.01
CA ARG A 32 -25.64 0.73 -27.55
C ARG A 32 -24.67 -0.30 -26.94
N VAL A 33 -25.13 -0.98 -25.88
CA VAL A 33 -24.41 -2.11 -25.29
C VAL A 33 -25.12 -3.40 -25.73
N THR A 34 -24.33 -4.30 -26.28
CA THR A 34 -24.81 -5.61 -26.76
C THR A 34 -24.01 -6.76 -26.16
N ASP A 35 -24.56 -7.95 -26.17
CA ASP A 35 -23.82 -9.19 -25.90
C ASP A 35 -23.13 -9.70 -27.19
N PRO A 36 -22.31 -10.77 -27.13
CA PRO A 36 -21.63 -11.31 -28.31
C PRO A 36 -22.57 -11.84 -29.41
N ASN A 37 -23.86 -12.02 -29.12
CA ASN A 37 -24.87 -12.42 -30.07
C ASN A 37 -25.68 -11.21 -30.60
N ASN A 38 -25.21 -9.98 -30.35
CA ASN A 38 -25.87 -8.70 -30.66
C ASN A 38 -27.21 -8.48 -29.93
N ALA A 39 -27.52 -9.23 -28.88
CA ALA A 39 -28.69 -8.95 -28.04
C ALA A 39 -28.40 -7.75 -27.12
N SER A 40 -29.38 -6.88 -26.92
CA SER A 40 -29.26 -5.68 -26.10
C SER A 40 -29.04 -6.02 -24.63
N VAL A 41 -28.06 -5.38 -23.98
CA VAL A 41 -27.79 -5.53 -22.55
C VAL A 41 -28.43 -4.36 -21.80
N SER A 42 -29.57 -4.62 -21.14
CA SER A 42 -30.25 -3.66 -20.28
C SER A 42 -29.58 -3.56 -18.89
N GLY A 43 -29.59 -2.36 -18.29
CA GLY A 43 -29.07 -2.16 -16.95
C GLY A 43 -27.53 -2.23 -16.86
N ALA A 44 -26.83 -2.25 -17.98
CA ALA A 44 -25.37 -2.12 -17.96
C ALA A 44 -24.98 -0.74 -17.43
N VAL A 45 -24.01 -0.71 -16.52
CA VAL A 45 -23.45 0.52 -15.96
C VAL A 45 -22.27 0.95 -16.81
N LEU A 46 -22.32 2.14 -17.36
CA LEU A 46 -21.24 2.74 -18.12
C LEU A 46 -20.65 3.91 -17.34
N THR A 47 -19.35 3.92 -17.19
CA THR A 47 -18.60 5.00 -16.54
C THR A 47 -17.64 5.62 -17.53
N LEU A 48 -17.83 6.89 -17.82
CA LEU A 48 -16.93 7.69 -18.64
C LEU A 48 -15.86 8.31 -17.75
N ILE A 49 -14.60 8.00 -18.00
CA ILE A 49 -13.46 8.39 -17.18
C ILE A 49 -12.53 9.24 -18.03
N ALA A 50 -12.34 10.49 -17.66
CA ALA A 50 -11.34 11.33 -18.32
C ALA A 50 -9.92 10.76 -18.09
N ARG A 51 -9.01 10.93 -19.06
CA ARG A 51 -7.63 10.42 -18.96
C ARG A 51 -6.85 10.98 -17.74
N ASP A 52 -7.27 12.11 -17.21
CA ASP A 52 -6.78 12.65 -15.94
C ASP A 52 -7.37 11.97 -14.69
N ASN A 53 -8.24 10.96 -14.88
CA ASN A 53 -8.96 10.15 -13.88
C ASN A 53 -9.87 10.94 -12.91
N ARG A 54 -10.32 12.13 -13.27
CA ARG A 54 -11.04 13.01 -12.34
C ARG A 54 -12.47 13.33 -12.73
N LEU A 55 -12.79 13.30 -14.01
CA LEU A 55 -14.15 13.31 -14.44
C LEU A 55 -14.61 11.85 -14.59
N ARG A 56 -15.52 11.46 -13.72
CA ARG A 56 -16.25 10.21 -13.84
C ARG A 56 -17.72 10.53 -13.90
N THR A 57 -18.36 10.20 -15.00
CA THR A 57 -19.80 10.30 -15.16
C THR A 57 -20.33 8.92 -15.46
N THR A 58 -21.39 8.52 -14.77
CA THR A 58 -21.96 7.16 -14.89
C THR A 58 -23.39 7.23 -15.40
N VAL A 59 -23.70 6.39 -16.36
CA VAL A 59 -25.06 6.18 -16.90
C VAL A 59 -25.38 4.69 -16.95
N MET A 60 -26.67 4.35 -17.02
CA MET A 60 -27.13 2.97 -17.21
C MET A 60 -27.80 2.84 -18.57
N THR A 61 -27.65 1.67 -19.19
CA THR A 61 -28.37 1.37 -20.42
C THR A 61 -29.86 1.24 -20.18
N ALA A 62 -30.63 1.76 -21.13
CA ALA A 62 -32.07 1.55 -21.21
C ALA A 62 -32.43 0.08 -21.57
N SER A 63 -33.71 -0.26 -21.60
CA SER A 63 -34.19 -1.61 -21.93
C SER A 63 -33.74 -2.12 -23.30
N ASP A 64 -33.50 -1.21 -24.26
CA ASP A 64 -33.01 -1.51 -25.60
C ASP A 64 -31.46 -1.52 -25.69
N GLY A 65 -30.77 -1.42 -24.55
CA GLY A 65 -29.32 -1.37 -24.48
C GLY A 65 -28.70 0.00 -24.82
N SER A 66 -29.50 1.02 -25.15
CA SER A 66 -28.98 2.36 -25.48
C SER A 66 -28.46 3.11 -24.25
N TYR A 67 -27.47 3.94 -24.44
CA TYR A 67 -26.90 4.83 -23.41
C TYR A 67 -26.58 6.21 -23.97
N ARG A 68 -26.55 7.22 -23.11
CA ARG A 68 -26.18 8.59 -23.45
C ARG A 68 -25.55 9.31 -22.28
N PHE A 69 -24.37 9.87 -22.52
CA PHE A 69 -23.74 10.87 -21.65
C PHE A 69 -24.01 12.27 -22.25
N GLU A 70 -24.64 13.11 -21.50
CA GLU A 70 -24.91 14.51 -21.88
C GLU A 70 -23.92 15.44 -21.18
N HIS A 71 -23.64 16.58 -21.80
CA HIS A 71 -22.81 17.63 -21.23
C HIS A 71 -21.35 17.22 -20.97
N VAL A 72 -20.79 16.39 -21.82
CA VAL A 72 -19.38 15.99 -21.75
C VAL A 72 -18.52 16.97 -22.53
N ALA A 73 -17.33 17.32 -22.01
CA ALA A 73 -16.38 18.16 -22.75
C ALA A 73 -15.71 17.34 -23.87
N ALA A 74 -15.27 18.00 -24.97
CA ALA A 74 -14.43 17.34 -25.95
C ALA A 74 -13.11 16.87 -25.32
N GLY A 75 -12.59 15.74 -25.73
CA GLY A 75 -11.35 15.19 -25.22
C GLY A 75 -11.30 13.66 -25.21
N ASP A 76 -10.20 13.12 -24.69
CA ASP A 76 -9.96 11.69 -24.62
C ASP A 76 -10.42 11.11 -23.30
N TYR A 77 -11.17 10.03 -23.39
CA TYR A 77 -11.78 9.34 -22.26
C TYR A 77 -11.54 7.84 -22.36
N LEU A 78 -11.69 7.17 -21.22
CA LEU A 78 -11.94 5.74 -21.15
C LEU A 78 -13.41 5.52 -20.81
N LEU A 79 -14.09 4.70 -21.60
CA LEU A 79 -15.44 4.26 -21.32
C LEU A 79 -15.37 2.85 -20.74
N GLU A 80 -15.72 2.72 -19.48
CA GLU A 80 -15.84 1.47 -18.78
C GLU A 80 -17.30 1.02 -18.80
N ALA A 81 -17.56 -0.22 -19.19
CA ALA A 81 -18.89 -0.82 -19.21
C ALA A 81 -18.91 -2.09 -18.34
N ARG A 82 -19.90 -2.20 -17.46
CA ARG A 82 -20.14 -3.35 -16.57
C ARG A 82 -21.58 -3.80 -16.64
N ALA A 83 -21.81 -5.10 -16.69
CA ALA A 83 -23.15 -5.67 -16.55
C ALA A 83 -23.05 -7.03 -15.85
N ALA A 84 -24.11 -7.43 -15.12
CA ALA A 84 -24.14 -8.70 -14.43
C ALA A 84 -24.03 -9.88 -15.42
N GLY A 85 -23.06 -10.76 -15.23
CA GLY A 85 -22.78 -11.91 -16.10
C GLY A 85 -21.93 -11.61 -17.34
N PHE A 86 -21.39 -10.39 -17.44
CA PHE A 86 -20.47 -9.97 -18.48
C PHE A 86 -19.14 -9.52 -17.90
N ALA A 87 -18.09 -9.62 -18.71
CA ALA A 87 -16.79 -9.03 -18.38
C ALA A 87 -16.88 -7.51 -18.37
N LYS A 88 -16.18 -6.91 -17.43
CA LYS A 88 -15.91 -5.48 -17.44
C LYS A 88 -15.08 -5.15 -18.68
N THR A 89 -15.56 -4.24 -19.49
CA THR A 89 -14.91 -3.82 -20.73
C THR A 89 -14.50 -2.34 -20.62
N VAL A 90 -13.28 -2.01 -21.03
CA VAL A 90 -12.79 -0.63 -21.12
C VAL A 90 -12.44 -0.31 -22.58
N ARG A 91 -12.93 0.84 -23.07
CA ARG A 91 -12.62 1.33 -24.43
C ARG A 91 -12.16 2.78 -24.38
N ALA A 92 -11.11 3.09 -25.13
CA ALA A 92 -10.72 4.47 -25.38
C ALA A 92 -11.72 5.13 -26.33
N VAL A 93 -12.10 6.37 -26.04
CA VAL A 93 -12.99 7.17 -26.88
C VAL A 93 -12.52 8.63 -26.88
N SER A 94 -12.46 9.23 -28.07
CA SER A 94 -12.18 10.65 -28.26
C SER A 94 -13.47 11.36 -28.65
N ILE A 95 -14.00 12.22 -27.77
CA ILE A 95 -15.23 12.94 -27.98
C ILE A 95 -14.91 14.24 -28.74
N LYS A 96 -15.47 14.33 -29.96
CA LYS A 96 -15.30 15.47 -30.86
C LYS A 96 -16.37 16.54 -30.63
N PRO A 97 -16.17 17.78 -31.15
CA PRO A 97 -17.15 18.88 -31.03
C PRO A 97 -18.57 18.58 -31.49
N ASN A 98 -18.75 17.64 -32.41
CA ASN A 98 -20.05 17.23 -32.94
C ASN A 98 -20.68 16.04 -32.20
N GLY A 99 -20.10 15.61 -31.05
CA GLY A 99 -20.43 14.39 -30.34
C GLY A 99 -19.75 13.15 -30.91
N GLU A 100 -19.94 12.02 -30.24
CA GLU A 100 -19.36 10.73 -30.64
C GLU A 100 -20.37 9.61 -30.41
N ARG A 101 -20.34 8.57 -31.25
CA ARG A 101 -21.11 7.36 -31.08
C ARG A 101 -20.16 6.18 -30.94
N LEU A 102 -20.32 5.41 -29.87
CA LEU A 102 -19.53 4.20 -29.61
C LEU A 102 -20.45 3.07 -29.15
N ASP A 103 -20.63 2.05 -29.98
CA ASP A 103 -21.33 0.83 -29.59
C ASP A 103 -20.35 -0.14 -28.91
N ILE A 104 -20.79 -0.80 -27.83
CA ILE A 104 -19.98 -1.68 -26.99
C ILE A 104 -20.57 -3.07 -27.02
N ALA A 105 -19.78 -4.05 -27.44
CA ALA A 105 -20.08 -5.45 -27.21
C ALA A 105 -19.40 -5.88 -25.90
N LEU A 106 -20.20 -6.36 -24.94
CA LEU A 106 -19.70 -6.97 -23.71
C LEU A 106 -19.43 -8.44 -23.95
N ASP A 107 -18.22 -8.87 -23.71
CA ASP A 107 -17.89 -10.28 -23.73
C ASP A 107 -18.46 -11.00 -22.51
N VAL A 108 -18.84 -12.25 -22.73
CA VAL A 108 -19.38 -13.09 -21.67
C VAL A 108 -18.23 -13.67 -20.86
N ALA A 109 -18.11 -13.26 -19.61
CA ALA A 109 -17.14 -13.80 -18.63
C ALA A 109 -15.68 -13.88 -19.15
N ALA A 110 -15.23 -12.87 -19.89
CA ALA A 110 -13.81 -12.67 -20.13
C ALA A 110 -13.18 -11.95 -18.91
N ILE A 111 -11.87 -11.96 -18.86
CA ILE A 111 -11.07 -11.29 -17.84
C ILE A 111 -11.41 -9.78 -17.84
N ASN A 112 -11.63 -9.23 -16.64
CA ASN A 112 -11.99 -7.83 -16.50
C ASN A 112 -10.87 -6.89 -16.96
N ASP A 113 -11.17 -5.94 -17.83
CA ASP A 113 -10.31 -4.81 -18.13
C ASP A 113 -10.41 -3.76 -17.00
N ASN A 114 -9.28 -3.25 -16.54
CA ASN A 114 -9.22 -2.26 -15.48
C ASN A 114 -8.59 -0.95 -15.97
N VAL A 115 -9.09 0.17 -15.44
CA VAL A 115 -8.44 1.48 -15.58
C VAL A 115 -7.40 1.61 -14.47
N ILE A 116 -6.18 1.95 -14.81
CA ILE A 116 -5.05 2.06 -13.92
C ILE A 116 -4.48 3.48 -14.00
N VAL A 117 -4.13 4.04 -12.85
CA VAL A 117 -3.53 5.38 -12.75
C VAL A 117 -2.07 5.30 -12.28
N THR A 118 -1.76 4.32 -11.43
CA THR A 118 -0.46 4.23 -10.72
C THR A 118 0.74 4.10 -11.65
N ALA A 119 0.61 3.42 -12.77
CA ALA A 119 1.75 3.20 -13.67
C ALA A 119 2.22 4.45 -14.42
N ALA A 120 1.32 5.40 -14.65
CA ALA A 120 1.57 6.54 -15.53
C ALA A 120 1.11 7.89 -14.96
N GLY A 121 0.50 7.91 -13.77
CA GLY A 121 -0.12 9.12 -13.20
C GLY A 121 -1.33 9.62 -13.99
N THR A 122 -1.79 8.89 -15.00
CA THR A 122 -2.96 9.14 -15.84
C THR A 122 -3.74 7.86 -16.05
N ALA A 123 -5.06 7.97 -16.26
CA ALA A 123 -5.91 6.81 -16.46
C ALA A 123 -5.57 6.07 -17.77
N GLN A 124 -5.23 4.79 -17.67
CA GLN A 124 -4.90 3.91 -18.79
C GLN A 124 -5.58 2.55 -18.63
N SER A 125 -5.86 1.85 -19.71
CA SER A 125 -6.23 0.44 -19.63
C SER A 125 -5.01 -0.44 -19.38
N VAL A 126 -5.21 -1.68 -18.91
CA VAL A 126 -4.11 -2.65 -18.72
C VAL A 126 -3.33 -2.88 -20.02
N ASP A 127 -4.03 -2.90 -21.14
CA ASP A 127 -3.42 -3.12 -22.46
C ASP A 127 -2.53 -1.96 -22.91
N GLU A 128 -2.77 -0.75 -22.37
CA GLU A 128 -1.96 0.46 -22.62
C GLU A 128 -0.74 0.60 -21.72
N LEU A 129 -0.47 -0.33 -20.81
CA LEU A 129 0.64 -0.21 -19.87
C LEU A 129 1.88 -0.92 -20.38
N SER A 130 3.03 -0.27 -20.29
CA SER A 130 4.34 -0.84 -20.59
C SER A 130 5.09 -1.38 -19.36
N LYS A 131 4.49 -1.30 -18.16
CA LYS A 131 5.03 -1.78 -16.89
C LYS A 131 4.24 -2.96 -16.33
N ALA A 132 4.83 -3.72 -15.40
CA ALA A 132 4.18 -4.82 -14.70
C ALA A 132 3.20 -4.26 -13.64
N VAL A 133 1.89 -4.40 -13.87
CA VAL A 133 0.85 -3.94 -12.96
C VAL A 133 -0.14 -5.06 -12.66
N THR A 134 -0.63 -5.09 -11.42
CA THR A 134 -1.74 -5.94 -10.99
C THR A 134 -2.85 -5.05 -10.43
N VAL A 135 -4.09 -5.39 -10.71
CA VAL A 135 -5.26 -4.72 -10.13
C VAL A 135 -6.13 -5.76 -9.45
N ILE A 136 -6.51 -5.46 -8.21
CA ILE A 136 -7.46 -6.25 -7.43
C ILE A 136 -8.68 -5.36 -7.21
N ASP A 137 -9.82 -5.73 -7.75
CA ASP A 137 -11.03 -4.91 -7.68
C ASP A 137 -11.91 -5.23 -6.45
N ALA A 138 -12.88 -4.34 -6.19
CA ALA A 138 -13.78 -4.46 -5.03
C ALA A 138 -14.56 -5.79 -5.01
N GLN A 139 -14.92 -6.34 -6.16
CA GLN A 139 -15.66 -7.60 -6.25
C GLN A 139 -14.78 -8.78 -5.84
N GLN A 140 -13.52 -8.80 -6.27
CA GLN A 140 -12.55 -9.81 -5.87
C GLN A 140 -12.28 -9.76 -4.36
N MET A 141 -12.10 -8.55 -3.81
CA MET A 141 -11.94 -8.35 -2.36
C MET A 141 -13.14 -8.85 -1.56
N GLU A 142 -14.37 -8.55 -2.02
CA GLU A 142 -15.60 -9.00 -1.37
C GLU A 142 -15.77 -10.53 -1.41
N MET A 143 -15.52 -11.16 -2.57
CA MET A 143 -15.61 -12.62 -2.72
C MET A 143 -14.57 -13.39 -1.88
N ARG A 144 -13.50 -12.73 -1.45
CA ARG A 144 -12.45 -13.27 -0.58
C ARG A 144 -12.63 -12.86 0.88
N GLY A 145 -13.58 -11.97 1.18
CA GLY A 145 -13.82 -11.46 2.54
C GLY A 145 -12.63 -10.66 3.09
N GLU A 146 -12.02 -9.80 2.25
CA GLU A 146 -10.86 -9.00 2.63
C GLU A 146 -11.26 -7.67 3.26
N TYR A 147 -10.57 -7.29 4.32
CA TYR A 147 -10.87 -6.11 5.10
C TYR A 147 -9.73 -5.09 5.10
N SER A 148 -8.49 -5.53 5.04
CA SER A 148 -7.29 -4.68 5.06
C SER A 148 -6.50 -4.76 3.75
N ILE A 149 -5.61 -3.79 3.56
CA ILE A 149 -4.68 -3.80 2.42
C ILE A 149 -3.73 -5.01 2.48
N LEU A 150 -3.32 -5.43 3.68
CA LEU A 150 -2.44 -6.58 3.87
C LEU A 150 -3.10 -7.88 3.40
N GLU A 151 -4.37 -8.12 3.78
CA GLU A 151 -5.11 -9.29 3.31
C GLU A 151 -5.23 -9.28 1.78
N THR A 152 -5.62 -8.14 1.20
CA THR A 152 -5.78 -7.96 -0.24
C THR A 152 -4.52 -8.30 -1.04
N LEU A 153 -3.35 -7.92 -0.53
CA LEU A 153 -2.09 -8.06 -1.25
C LEU A 153 -1.44 -9.44 -1.13
N ARG A 154 -1.90 -10.33 -0.23
CA ARG A 154 -1.29 -11.66 -0.04
C ARG A 154 -1.25 -12.52 -1.31
N THR A 155 -2.17 -12.31 -2.25
CA THR A 155 -2.24 -13.06 -3.51
C THR A 155 -1.67 -12.31 -4.72
N ALA A 156 -1.20 -11.08 -4.53
CA ALA A 156 -0.61 -10.31 -5.62
C ALA A 156 0.76 -10.89 -6.03
N PRO A 157 1.02 -11.10 -7.34
CA PRO A 157 2.30 -11.62 -7.82
C PRO A 157 3.47 -10.74 -7.39
N GLY A 158 4.59 -11.35 -7.02
CA GLY A 158 5.81 -10.64 -6.65
C GLY A 158 5.81 -10.03 -5.26
N LEU A 159 4.73 -10.22 -4.48
CA LEU A 159 4.58 -9.66 -3.13
C LEU A 159 4.71 -10.72 -2.05
N ARG A 160 5.45 -10.38 -1.01
CA ARG A 160 5.48 -11.08 0.27
C ARG A 160 4.81 -10.17 1.30
N VAL A 161 3.71 -10.63 1.87
CA VAL A 161 3.04 -9.94 2.98
C VAL A 161 3.28 -10.75 4.25
N THR A 162 3.75 -10.09 5.30
CA THR A 162 3.92 -10.66 6.64
C THR A 162 3.08 -9.89 7.64
N GLN A 163 2.55 -10.56 8.65
CA GLN A 163 1.78 -9.96 9.74
C GLN A 163 2.15 -10.65 11.05
N LEU A 164 2.51 -9.87 12.06
CA LEU A 164 3.04 -10.36 13.33
C LEU A 164 1.89 -10.66 14.30
N GLY A 165 1.15 -11.73 14.05
CA GLY A 165 -0.01 -12.12 14.83
C GLY A 165 -1.32 -12.11 14.06
N GLY A 166 -2.43 -11.78 14.76
CA GLY A 166 -3.79 -11.78 14.25
C GLY A 166 -4.19 -10.54 13.44
N PRO A 167 -5.49 -10.39 13.11
CA PRO A 167 -6.01 -9.23 12.41
C PRO A 167 -5.68 -7.92 13.13
N GLY A 168 -5.18 -6.94 12.36
CA GLY A 168 -4.78 -5.63 12.89
C GLY A 168 -3.37 -5.57 13.50
N ALA A 169 -2.72 -6.71 13.71
CA ALA A 169 -1.33 -6.75 14.16
C ALA A 169 -0.38 -6.16 13.11
N PHE A 170 0.80 -5.76 13.57
CA PHE A 170 1.82 -5.11 12.75
C PHE A 170 2.15 -5.91 11.49
N GLY A 171 2.23 -5.25 10.34
CA GLY A 171 2.44 -5.93 9.06
C GLY A 171 3.40 -5.23 8.13
N ARG A 172 3.90 -5.97 7.14
CA ARG A 172 4.88 -5.49 6.15
C ARG A 172 4.55 -6.05 4.76
N ILE A 173 4.92 -5.28 3.74
CA ILE A 173 4.82 -5.66 2.33
C ILE A 173 6.19 -5.56 1.69
N GLN A 174 6.67 -6.65 1.12
CA GLN A 174 7.91 -6.70 0.35
C GLN A 174 7.59 -7.00 -1.11
N VAL A 175 8.15 -6.24 -2.04
CA VAL A 175 7.98 -6.43 -3.47
C VAL A 175 9.26 -7.03 -4.06
N ARG A 176 9.15 -8.17 -4.77
CA ARG A 176 10.27 -8.83 -5.43
C ARG A 176 11.46 -9.12 -4.50
N GLY A 177 11.19 -9.46 -3.24
CA GLY A 177 12.23 -9.73 -2.25
C GLY A 177 13.02 -8.50 -1.78
N LEU A 178 12.64 -7.28 -2.16
CA LEU A 178 13.20 -6.05 -1.61
C LEU A 178 12.65 -5.78 -0.20
N ARG A 179 13.20 -4.78 0.49
CA ARG A 179 12.77 -4.45 1.85
C ARG A 179 11.38 -3.79 1.84
N SER A 180 10.67 -3.86 2.94
CA SER A 180 9.29 -3.34 3.03
C SER A 180 9.19 -1.83 2.77
N PHE A 181 10.18 -1.05 3.18
CA PHE A 181 10.23 0.39 2.97
C PHE A 181 10.74 0.83 1.58
N ASP A 182 11.06 -0.11 0.70
CA ASP A 182 11.35 0.15 -0.72
C ASP A 182 10.08 0.28 -1.57
N THR A 183 8.89 0.14 -0.96
CA THR A 183 7.59 0.22 -1.64
C THR A 183 6.81 1.45 -1.18
N ALA A 184 6.43 2.32 -2.12
CA ALA A 184 5.57 3.46 -1.83
C ALA A 184 4.10 3.02 -1.70
N ILE A 185 3.42 3.52 -0.66
CA ILE A 185 2.00 3.30 -0.43
C ILE A 185 1.25 4.59 -0.71
N LEU A 186 0.17 4.50 -1.45
CA LEU A 186 -0.68 5.63 -1.81
C LEU A 186 -2.14 5.34 -1.47
N VAL A 187 -2.89 6.40 -1.14
CA VAL A 187 -4.35 6.40 -1.10
C VAL A 187 -4.82 7.46 -2.09
N ASP A 188 -5.55 7.06 -3.11
CA ASP A 188 -5.98 7.94 -4.22
C ASP A 188 -4.83 8.73 -4.89
N GLY A 189 -3.65 8.14 -4.96
CA GLY A 189 -2.46 8.77 -5.51
C GLY A 189 -1.74 9.73 -4.56
N LEU A 190 -2.23 9.94 -3.34
CA LEU A 190 -1.58 10.71 -2.28
C LEU A 190 -0.65 9.81 -1.48
N ARG A 191 0.55 10.28 -1.17
CA ARG A 191 1.53 9.49 -0.40
C ARG A 191 1.02 9.23 1.01
N PHE A 192 0.91 7.94 1.37
CA PHE A 192 0.60 7.46 2.71
C PHE A 192 1.91 7.06 3.38
N ARG A 193 2.46 7.94 4.21
CA ARG A 193 3.73 7.72 4.90
C ARG A 193 3.85 8.58 6.15
N ASP A 194 4.75 8.20 7.03
CA ASP A 194 5.07 8.86 8.27
C ASP A 194 6.55 9.27 8.27
N ALA A 195 6.85 10.55 8.41
CA ALA A 195 8.24 11.04 8.48
C ALA A 195 8.91 10.68 9.82
N ALA A 196 8.14 10.29 10.83
CA ALA A 196 8.65 9.80 12.12
C ALA A 196 8.80 8.26 12.15
N ASP A 197 8.40 7.54 11.09
CA ASP A 197 8.74 6.13 10.94
C ASP A 197 10.25 5.97 10.78
N VAL A 198 10.79 4.87 11.29
CA VAL A 198 12.26 4.63 11.30
C VAL A 198 12.88 4.85 9.92
N GLN A 199 12.23 4.38 8.86
CA GLN A 199 12.68 4.58 7.48
C GLN A 199 11.91 5.70 6.75
N GLY A 200 11.04 6.46 7.43
CA GLY A 200 10.19 7.49 6.83
C GLY A 200 9.13 6.95 5.88
N SER A 201 8.71 5.71 6.07
CA SER A 201 7.85 4.93 5.19
C SER A 201 6.40 4.82 5.70
N ALA A 202 5.60 3.96 5.07
CA ALA A 202 4.25 3.62 5.53
C ALA A 202 4.22 2.47 6.55
N ASN A 203 5.35 1.83 6.85
CA ASN A 203 5.39 0.59 7.63
C ASN A 203 4.74 0.73 9.00
N GLY A 204 4.87 1.89 9.64
CA GLY A 204 4.25 2.16 10.93
C GLY A 204 2.72 2.09 10.93
N TYR A 205 2.07 2.27 9.77
CA TYR A 205 0.62 2.40 9.65
C TYR A 205 -0.02 1.47 8.61
N ILE A 206 0.76 0.65 7.91
CA ILE A 206 0.23 -0.18 6.82
C ILE A 206 -0.80 -1.22 7.30
N SER A 207 -0.64 -1.73 8.52
CA SER A 207 -1.60 -2.64 9.16
C SER A 207 -2.92 -1.98 9.55
N GLU A 208 -2.93 -0.65 9.61
CA GLU A 208 -4.08 0.18 9.96
C GLU A 208 -4.80 0.72 8.71
N LEU A 209 -4.25 0.45 7.51
CA LEU A 209 -4.87 0.85 6.26
C LEU A 209 -5.98 -0.12 5.85
N ASN A 210 -7.19 0.17 6.32
CA ASN A 210 -8.38 -0.62 6.04
C ASN A 210 -9.00 -0.28 4.69
N VAL A 211 -9.64 -1.28 4.07
CA VAL A 211 -10.35 -1.16 2.79
C VAL A 211 -11.76 -0.60 3.03
N VAL A 212 -11.88 0.69 3.40
CA VAL A 212 -13.15 1.28 3.88
C VAL A 212 -14.17 1.46 2.74
N SER A 213 -13.80 2.16 1.68
CA SER A 213 -14.63 2.38 0.48
C SER A 213 -13.76 2.19 -0.75
N CYS A 214 -13.11 1.03 -0.85
CA CYS A 214 -12.15 0.76 -1.90
C CYS A 214 -12.84 0.29 -3.19
N GLU A 215 -12.47 0.90 -4.31
CA GLU A 215 -12.89 0.44 -5.63
C GLU A 215 -11.92 -0.59 -6.20
N ARG A 216 -10.61 -0.39 -5.94
CA ARG A 216 -9.55 -1.31 -6.37
C ARG A 216 -8.24 -1.00 -5.67
N VAL A 217 -7.33 -1.96 -5.68
CA VAL A 217 -5.93 -1.81 -5.32
C VAL A 217 -5.08 -2.00 -6.57
N GLU A 218 -4.23 -1.02 -6.87
CA GLU A 218 -3.29 -1.05 -7.99
C GLU A 218 -1.89 -1.32 -7.46
N VAL A 219 -1.18 -2.29 -8.02
CA VAL A 219 0.19 -2.66 -7.64
C VAL A 219 1.09 -2.52 -8.85
N LEU A 220 1.92 -1.49 -8.86
CA LEU A 220 3.03 -1.32 -9.80
C LEU A 220 4.27 -2.01 -9.25
N ARG A 221 4.89 -2.90 -10.03
CA ARG A 221 6.17 -3.55 -9.68
C ARG A 221 7.30 -3.00 -10.52
N GLY A 222 8.44 -2.76 -9.87
CA GLY A 222 9.57 -2.04 -10.43
C GLY A 222 9.58 -0.56 -10.08
N SER A 223 10.59 0.17 -10.49
CA SER A 223 10.79 1.57 -10.10
C SER A 223 9.63 2.49 -10.48
N GLY A 224 9.11 3.22 -9.49
CA GLY A 224 8.14 4.31 -9.63
C GLY A 224 8.69 5.67 -9.19
N SER A 225 10.00 5.76 -8.88
CA SER A 225 10.59 6.94 -8.23
C SER A 225 10.52 8.22 -9.05
N SER A 226 10.49 8.16 -10.37
CA SER A 226 10.35 9.34 -11.24
C SER A 226 9.00 10.04 -11.12
N LEU A 227 7.94 9.31 -10.75
CA LEU A 227 6.62 9.91 -10.52
C LEU A 227 6.34 10.16 -9.04
N TYR A 228 6.71 9.19 -8.18
CA TYR A 228 6.29 9.17 -6.77
C TYR A 228 7.42 9.52 -5.79
N GLY A 229 8.64 9.75 -6.27
CA GLY A 229 9.78 10.18 -5.46
C GLY A 229 10.37 9.06 -4.62
N SER A 230 10.77 9.39 -3.40
CA SER A 230 11.40 8.47 -2.44
C SER A 230 10.50 7.25 -2.11
N HIS A 231 11.11 6.12 -1.73
CA HIS A 231 10.46 4.84 -1.35
C HIS A 231 9.82 4.05 -2.48
N ALA A 232 9.81 4.53 -3.73
CA ALA A 232 9.24 3.80 -4.86
C ALA A 232 10.31 3.03 -5.65
N ILE A 233 11.26 2.39 -4.96
CA ILE A 233 12.35 1.59 -5.56
C ILE A 233 11.83 0.25 -6.07
N GLY A 234 11.10 -0.48 -5.22
CA GLY A 234 10.58 -1.82 -5.51
C GLY A 234 9.24 -1.81 -6.21
N GLY A 235 8.42 -0.79 -5.92
CA GLY A 235 7.09 -0.68 -6.47
C GLY A 235 6.25 0.42 -5.82
N VAL A 236 4.99 0.45 -6.25
CA VAL A 236 3.97 1.35 -5.71
C VAL A 236 2.68 0.57 -5.51
N VAL A 237 2.08 0.67 -4.34
CA VAL A 237 0.75 0.17 -4.04
C VAL A 237 -0.18 1.36 -3.86
N ASN A 238 -1.27 1.41 -4.61
CA ASN A 238 -2.24 2.51 -4.55
C ASN A 238 -3.65 1.95 -4.25
N LEU A 239 -4.17 2.32 -3.10
CA LEU A 239 -5.56 2.06 -2.75
C LEU A 239 -6.42 3.16 -3.37
N VAL A 240 -7.27 2.79 -4.32
CA VAL A 240 -8.18 3.71 -5.00
C VAL A 240 -9.57 3.57 -4.40
N THR A 241 -10.07 4.67 -3.84
CA THR A 241 -11.38 4.70 -3.19
C THR A 241 -12.49 4.98 -4.18
N ASP A 242 -13.76 4.80 -3.78
CA ASP A 242 -14.90 5.19 -4.62
C ASP A 242 -14.86 6.69 -4.90
N GLN A 243 -14.83 7.06 -6.17
CA GLN A 243 -14.67 8.44 -6.62
C GLN A 243 -16.00 9.24 -6.65
N GLY A 244 -17.07 8.67 -6.12
CA GLY A 244 -18.38 9.32 -6.12
C GLY A 244 -19.03 9.43 -7.51
N GLY A 245 -20.02 10.31 -7.64
CA GLY A 245 -20.79 10.50 -8.86
C GLY A 245 -21.83 9.40 -9.11
N GLY A 246 -22.74 9.65 -10.05
CA GLY A 246 -23.81 8.74 -10.40
C GLY A 246 -24.90 8.62 -9.33
N ARG A 247 -25.63 7.53 -9.36
CA ARG A 247 -26.70 7.28 -8.39
C ARG A 247 -26.13 6.99 -7.01
N LEU A 248 -26.94 7.29 -6.00
CA LEU A 248 -26.66 6.90 -4.61
C LEU A 248 -26.48 5.37 -4.54
N ARG A 249 -25.41 4.95 -3.93
CA ARG A 249 -25.03 3.55 -3.65
C ARG A 249 -24.30 3.47 -2.34
N GLY A 250 -24.34 2.32 -1.72
CA GLY A 250 -23.60 2.09 -0.48
C GLY A 250 -23.67 0.65 -0.02
N GLN A 251 -22.90 0.38 1.02
CA GLN A 251 -22.82 -0.93 1.67
C GLN A 251 -22.66 -0.76 3.17
N ALA A 252 -23.39 -1.59 3.93
CA ALA A 252 -23.15 -1.80 5.35
C ALA A 252 -22.78 -3.26 5.56
N GLN A 253 -21.68 -3.53 6.29
CA GLN A 253 -21.12 -4.86 6.49
C GLN A 253 -20.78 -5.04 7.96
N PHE A 254 -21.12 -6.22 8.50
CA PHE A 254 -20.85 -6.63 9.88
C PHE A 254 -20.29 -8.04 9.88
N GLU A 255 -19.25 -8.27 10.68
CA GLU A 255 -18.56 -9.56 10.76
C GLU A 255 -18.15 -9.83 12.22
N GLY A 256 -18.16 -11.11 12.59
CA GLY A 256 -17.63 -11.56 13.85
C GLY A 256 -17.06 -12.97 13.73
N GLY A 257 -16.14 -13.33 14.60
CA GLY A 257 -15.45 -14.60 14.45
C GLY A 257 -14.49 -14.97 15.57
N SER A 258 -13.60 -15.87 15.27
CA SER A 258 -12.51 -16.31 16.14
C SER A 258 -11.61 -15.15 16.57
N LEU A 259 -10.79 -15.36 17.59
CA LEU A 259 -9.85 -14.37 18.14
C LEU A 259 -10.55 -13.17 18.82
N GLY A 260 -11.85 -13.30 19.15
CA GLY A 260 -12.64 -12.17 19.63
C GLY A 260 -12.85 -11.09 18.56
N LEU A 261 -12.83 -11.46 17.28
CA LEU A 261 -12.95 -10.56 16.15
C LEU A 261 -14.38 -10.00 16.05
N PHE A 262 -14.49 -8.69 15.99
CA PHE A 262 -15.66 -7.96 15.52
C PHE A 262 -15.21 -6.83 14.61
N ARG A 263 -15.79 -6.73 13.42
CA ARG A 263 -15.50 -5.65 12.48
C ARG A 263 -16.76 -5.20 11.74
N GLU A 264 -16.80 -3.91 11.47
CA GLU A 264 -17.88 -3.27 10.74
C GLU A 264 -17.34 -2.29 9.72
N ARG A 265 -18.11 -2.12 8.64
CA ARG A 265 -17.80 -1.18 7.57
C ARG A 265 -19.08 -0.64 6.98
N VAL A 266 -19.16 0.68 6.87
CA VAL A 266 -20.27 1.36 6.21
C VAL A 266 -19.69 2.34 5.21
N ASN A 267 -20.18 2.33 3.98
CA ASN A 267 -19.80 3.31 2.97
C ASN A 267 -21.00 3.76 2.14
N VAL A 268 -20.89 4.97 1.62
CA VAL A 268 -21.88 5.60 0.76
C VAL A 268 -21.17 6.43 -0.32
N ALA A 269 -21.67 6.40 -1.54
CA ALA A 269 -21.16 7.21 -2.63
C ALA A 269 -22.29 7.63 -3.58
N GLY A 270 -22.12 8.74 -4.28
CA GLY A 270 -23.12 9.21 -5.22
C GLY A 270 -22.81 10.58 -5.79
N GLY A 271 -23.75 11.04 -6.62
CA GLY A 271 -23.76 12.39 -7.19
C GLY A 271 -25.07 13.10 -6.93
N ALA A 272 -25.03 14.40 -6.89
CA ALA A 272 -26.19 15.29 -6.77
C ALA A 272 -26.11 16.45 -7.78
N LEU A 273 -27.20 17.17 -7.95
CA LEU A 273 -27.29 18.32 -8.87
C LEU A 273 -26.83 17.95 -10.31
N LYS A 274 -27.28 16.81 -10.85
CA LYS A 274 -26.87 16.26 -12.16
C LYS A 274 -25.35 16.02 -12.22
N ASP A 275 -24.82 15.38 -11.19
CA ASP A 275 -23.39 15.07 -10.99
C ASP A 275 -22.45 16.30 -10.90
N ARG A 276 -22.99 17.50 -10.69
CA ARG A 276 -22.16 18.67 -10.35
C ARG A 276 -21.52 18.50 -8.97
N LEU A 277 -22.22 17.86 -8.04
CA LEU A 277 -21.70 17.47 -6.74
C LEU A 277 -21.48 15.96 -6.76
N PHE A 278 -20.27 15.52 -6.39
CA PHE A 278 -19.96 14.10 -6.23
C PHE A 278 -19.30 13.87 -4.88
N TYR A 279 -19.62 12.74 -4.27
CA TYR A 279 -19.17 12.42 -2.92
C TYR A 279 -18.99 10.93 -2.71
N SER A 280 -18.08 10.57 -1.81
CA SER A 280 -18.03 9.27 -1.16
C SER A 280 -17.61 9.45 0.30
N ALA A 281 -18.13 8.60 1.18
CA ALA A 281 -17.76 8.55 2.58
C ALA A 281 -17.79 7.11 3.07
N GLY A 282 -16.94 6.80 4.04
CA GLY A 282 -16.91 5.49 4.65
C GLY A 282 -16.31 5.52 6.04
N LEU A 283 -16.78 4.60 6.88
CA LEU A 283 -16.32 4.36 8.23
C LEU A 283 -16.08 2.86 8.38
N SER A 284 -15.01 2.48 9.07
CA SER A 284 -14.77 1.10 9.48
C SER A 284 -14.25 1.04 10.91
N GLN A 285 -14.65 -0.02 11.61
CA GLN A 285 -14.20 -0.35 12.95
C GLN A 285 -13.72 -1.80 12.96
N LEU A 286 -12.53 -2.04 13.52
CA LEU A 286 -11.99 -3.37 13.82
C LEU A 286 -11.75 -3.46 15.32
N ASN A 287 -12.20 -4.54 15.95
CA ASN A 287 -11.90 -4.92 17.32
C ASN A 287 -11.47 -6.38 17.34
N VAL A 288 -10.39 -6.66 18.02
CA VAL A 288 -9.89 -8.00 18.38
C VAL A 288 -9.69 -7.98 19.88
N THR A 289 -10.33 -8.90 20.62
CA THR A 289 -10.25 -8.93 22.09
C THR A 289 -9.27 -9.96 22.61
N ASP A 290 -9.10 -11.04 21.88
CA ASP A 290 -8.31 -12.19 22.36
C ASP A 290 -6.99 -12.34 21.57
N GLY A 291 -7.03 -12.18 20.24
CA GLY A 291 -5.87 -12.41 19.39
C GLY A 291 -5.43 -13.87 19.33
N VAL A 292 -4.15 -14.11 19.05
CA VAL A 292 -3.62 -15.46 18.81
C VAL A 292 -3.44 -16.26 20.10
N ASP A 293 -3.06 -15.64 21.18
CA ASP A 293 -2.73 -16.27 22.46
C ASP A 293 -3.60 -15.81 23.64
N GLY A 294 -4.49 -14.83 23.42
CA GLY A 294 -5.48 -14.38 24.39
C GLY A 294 -5.25 -12.98 24.94
N ASP A 295 -4.19 -12.28 24.51
CA ASP A 295 -3.85 -10.93 24.97
C ASP A 295 -3.55 -9.91 23.84
N ASP A 296 -3.60 -10.30 22.60
CA ASP A 296 -3.29 -9.45 21.43
C ASP A 296 -4.43 -8.48 21.08
N ARG A 297 -4.81 -7.62 21.99
CA ARG A 297 -5.93 -6.69 21.77
C ARG A 297 -5.59 -5.68 20.70
N THR A 298 -6.52 -5.50 19.76
CA THR A 298 -6.41 -4.49 18.70
C THR A 298 -7.74 -3.76 18.54
N ARG A 299 -7.67 -2.44 18.38
CA ARG A 299 -8.81 -1.60 17.99
C ARG A 299 -8.35 -0.62 16.92
N GLN A 300 -9.10 -0.54 15.84
CA GLN A 300 -8.82 0.41 14.76
C GLN A 300 -10.13 1.04 14.29
N THR A 301 -10.13 2.36 14.14
CA THR A 301 -11.25 3.13 13.57
C THR A 301 -10.71 3.90 12.38
N SER A 302 -11.27 3.70 11.19
CA SER A 302 -10.84 4.40 9.98
C SER A 302 -12.00 5.16 9.35
N LEU A 303 -11.75 6.40 8.97
CA LEU A 303 -12.68 7.28 8.24
C LEU A 303 -12.09 7.63 6.89
N GLN A 304 -12.94 7.62 5.86
CA GLN A 304 -12.59 8.09 4.52
C GLN A 304 -13.68 9.00 3.98
N GLY A 305 -13.30 10.06 3.27
CA GLY A 305 -14.23 10.98 2.64
C GLY A 305 -13.68 11.62 1.37
N LEU A 306 -14.58 11.84 0.42
CA LEU A 306 -14.37 12.62 -0.79
C LEU A 306 -15.58 13.51 -0.98
N LEU A 307 -15.35 14.78 -1.25
CA LEU A 307 -16.35 15.73 -1.71
C LEU A 307 -15.79 16.53 -2.87
N GLY A 308 -16.53 16.62 -3.96
CA GLY A 308 -16.10 17.42 -5.11
C GLY A 308 -17.23 18.10 -5.82
N VAL A 309 -16.89 19.22 -6.47
CA VAL A 309 -17.83 20.08 -7.21
C VAL A 309 -17.26 20.37 -8.59
N HIS A 310 -18.06 20.12 -9.61
CA HIS A 310 -17.85 20.63 -10.96
C HIS A 310 -18.53 21.99 -11.08
N PHE A 311 -17.79 23.09 -10.95
CA PHE A 311 -18.33 24.45 -11.18
C PHE A 311 -18.75 24.62 -12.62
N THR A 312 -17.94 24.09 -13.52
CA THR A 312 -18.21 23.97 -14.96
C THR A 312 -17.71 22.58 -15.42
N PRO A 313 -18.02 22.13 -16.65
CA PRO A 313 -17.42 20.89 -17.19
C PRO A 313 -15.90 20.91 -17.24
N ASN A 314 -15.28 22.09 -17.15
CA ASN A 314 -13.83 22.26 -17.23
C ASN A 314 -13.17 22.63 -15.90
N VAL A 315 -13.93 22.88 -14.84
CA VAL A 315 -13.40 23.35 -13.54
C VAL A 315 -13.94 22.47 -12.43
N THR A 316 -13.03 21.80 -11.72
CA THR A 316 -13.34 20.91 -10.61
C THR A 316 -12.54 21.30 -9.37
N LEU A 317 -13.22 21.35 -8.23
CA LEU A 317 -12.60 21.41 -6.91
C LEU A 317 -13.00 20.15 -6.15
N SER A 318 -12.03 19.50 -5.49
CA SER A 318 -12.31 18.33 -4.66
C SER A 318 -11.45 18.33 -3.39
N GLY A 319 -12.06 17.89 -2.30
CA GLY A 319 -11.41 17.61 -1.02
C GLY A 319 -11.47 16.13 -0.71
N ARG A 320 -10.38 15.58 -0.14
CA ARG A 320 -10.27 14.20 0.32
C ARG A 320 -9.78 14.17 1.75
N VAL A 321 -10.25 13.19 2.50
CA VAL A 321 -9.78 12.91 3.86
C VAL A 321 -9.66 11.41 4.05
N TYR A 322 -8.61 10.99 4.74
CA TYR A 322 -8.45 9.68 5.34
C TYR A 322 -7.93 9.90 6.76
N ALA A 323 -8.55 9.26 7.74
CA ALA A 323 -8.13 9.33 9.13
C ALA A 323 -8.21 7.94 9.75
N ASN A 324 -7.29 7.66 10.65
CA ASN A 324 -7.26 6.43 11.42
C ASN A 324 -6.85 6.70 12.85
N ASP A 325 -7.48 6.00 13.80
CA ASP A 325 -7.11 5.91 15.21
C ASP A 325 -6.99 4.43 15.56
N ALA A 326 -5.87 4.05 16.18
CA ALA A 326 -5.61 2.66 16.52
C ALA A 326 -4.94 2.47 17.87
N PHE A 327 -5.32 1.39 18.52
CA PHE A 327 -4.69 0.80 19.68
C PHE A 327 -4.22 -0.61 19.34
N LEU A 328 -3.00 -0.95 19.75
CA LEU A 328 -2.42 -2.27 19.57
C LEU A 328 -1.68 -2.67 20.86
N ALA A 329 -2.06 -3.79 21.48
CA ALA A 329 -1.22 -4.46 22.46
C ALA A 329 0.01 -5.05 21.75
N LEU A 330 1.18 -4.89 22.33
CA LEU A 330 2.42 -5.33 21.76
C LEU A 330 2.96 -6.49 22.57
N ASN A 331 3.41 -7.52 21.88
CA ASN A 331 4.11 -8.64 22.48
C ASN A 331 5.61 -8.41 22.42
N GLU A 332 6.32 -9.04 23.37
CA GLU A 332 7.77 -8.99 23.39
C GLU A 332 8.37 -9.75 22.19
N SER A 333 9.54 -9.32 21.73
CA SER A 333 10.22 -9.97 20.64
C SER A 333 10.50 -11.46 20.97
N PRO A 334 10.19 -12.40 20.06
CA PRO A 334 10.47 -13.82 20.27
C PRO A 334 11.94 -14.15 20.58
N ALA A 335 12.86 -13.23 20.27
CA ALA A 335 14.29 -13.39 20.58
C ALA A 335 14.67 -12.88 21.99
N ASN A 336 13.80 -12.16 22.65
CA ASN A 336 14.06 -11.56 23.97
C ASN A 336 13.70 -12.46 25.15
N ALA A 337 13.28 -13.69 24.91
CA ALA A 337 12.91 -14.59 25.97
C ALA A 337 14.09 -14.90 26.91
N PRO A 338 13.94 -14.69 28.24
CA PRO A 338 15.00 -14.98 29.19
C PRO A 338 15.41 -16.46 29.17
N GLY A 339 16.70 -16.70 29.23
CA GLY A 339 17.24 -18.05 29.32
C GLY A 339 17.35 -18.83 28.01
N PHE A 340 17.01 -18.24 26.87
CA PHE A 340 17.43 -18.74 25.58
C PHE A 340 18.89 -18.34 25.34
N VAL A 341 19.75 -19.36 25.14
CA VAL A 341 21.14 -19.12 24.76
C VAL A 341 21.15 -18.81 23.28
N ALA A 342 21.54 -17.60 22.94
CA ALA A 342 21.78 -17.27 21.54
C ALA A 342 22.79 -18.26 20.95
N PRO A 343 22.53 -18.80 19.73
CA PRO A 343 23.56 -19.59 19.04
C PRO A 343 24.83 -18.75 18.85
N PRO A 344 26.00 -19.38 18.66
CA PRO A 344 27.25 -18.66 18.48
C PRO A 344 27.11 -17.64 17.34
N PRO A 345 27.72 -16.44 17.46
CA PRO A 345 27.74 -15.44 16.40
C PRO A 345 28.18 -16.07 15.07
N GLY A 346 27.55 -15.62 13.98
CA GLY A 346 27.86 -16.13 12.65
C GLY A 346 27.18 -17.44 12.29
N THR A 347 26.24 -17.94 13.09
CA THR A 347 25.51 -19.19 12.78
C THR A 347 24.12 -18.94 12.21
N LEU A 348 23.74 -19.76 11.24
CA LEU A 348 22.37 -19.84 10.73
C LEU A 348 21.68 -21.01 11.43
N VAL A 349 20.59 -20.76 12.16
CA VAL A 349 19.91 -21.76 12.99
C VAL A 349 18.49 -21.95 12.50
N ARG A 350 18.06 -23.20 12.34
CA ARG A 350 16.64 -23.51 12.06
C ARG A 350 15.82 -23.16 13.30
N ALA A 351 14.79 -22.33 13.08
CA ALA A 351 13.90 -21.89 14.14
C ALA A 351 13.02 -23.05 14.62
N ILE A 352 13.07 -23.33 15.92
CA ILE A 352 12.22 -24.34 16.56
C ILE A 352 11.52 -23.64 17.72
N ALA A 353 10.20 -23.51 17.60
CA ALA A 353 9.39 -22.84 18.62
C ALA A 353 9.23 -23.70 19.88
N LEU A 354 9.08 -23.06 21.01
CA LEU A 354 8.60 -23.70 22.22
C LEU A 354 7.21 -24.29 21.98
N ASP A 355 6.97 -25.48 22.55
CA ASP A 355 5.68 -26.16 22.48
C ASP A 355 4.56 -25.26 23.04
N ARG A 356 3.41 -25.20 22.34
CA ARG A 356 2.29 -24.34 22.70
C ARG A 356 1.70 -24.65 24.09
N GLY A 357 1.70 -25.91 24.49
CA GLY A 357 1.21 -26.31 25.81
C GLY A 357 2.14 -25.84 26.93
N GLU A 358 3.44 -25.91 26.71
CA GLU A 358 4.46 -25.41 27.63
C GLU A 358 4.44 -23.88 27.71
N GLN A 359 4.36 -23.20 26.56
CA GLN A 359 4.21 -21.75 26.50
C GLN A 359 2.99 -21.27 27.29
N ARG A 360 1.80 -21.83 27.03
CA ARG A 360 0.58 -21.48 27.74
C ARG A 360 0.69 -21.74 29.26
N ARG A 361 1.40 -22.81 29.64
CA ARG A 361 1.64 -23.09 31.06
C ARG A 361 2.45 -21.98 31.74
N ILE A 362 3.40 -21.40 31.05
CA ILE A 362 4.23 -20.30 31.53
C ILE A 362 3.38 -19.02 31.65
N GLU A 363 2.68 -18.66 30.61
CA GLU A 363 1.85 -17.48 30.53
C GLU A 363 0.73 -17.44 31.60
N THR A 364 0.04 -18.57 31.80
CA THR A 364 -1.06 -18.65 32.77
C THR A 364 -0.66 -18.67 34.24
N ARG A 365 0.60 -18.99 34.56
CA ARG A 365 1.09 -19.10 35.94
C ARG A 365 1.84 -17.88 36.45
N GLY A 366 2.12 -16.88 35.60
CA GLY A 366 2.91 -15.72 35.98
C GLY A 366 4.32 -16.06 36.51
N VAL A 367 4.85 -17.22 36.09
CA VAL A 367 6.17 -17.68 36.53
C VAL A 367 7.22 -17.01 35.63
N PRO A 368 8.21 -16.30 36.20
CA PRO A 368 9.30 -15.76 35.42
C PRO A 368 9.96 -16.86 34.57
N LEU A 369 10.22 -16.57 33.32
CA LEU A 369 10.92 -17.44 32.39
C LEU A 369 12.38 -17.58 32.81
N THR A 370 12.69 -18.64 33.53
CA THR A 370 14.05 -19.05 33.81
C THR A 370 14.33 -20.39 33.19
N PRO A 371 15.59 -20.71 32.82
CA PRO A 371 15.93 -22.03 32.27
C PRO A 371 15.50 -23.24 33.10
N THR A 372 15.22 -23.03 34.37
CA THR A 372 14.79 -24.05 35.33
C THR A 372 13.26 -24.20 35.42
N ASN A 373 12.49 -23.25 34.87
CA ASN A 373 11.04 -23.22 35.07
C ASN A 373 10.24 -23.84 33.92
N TYR A 374 10.86 -24.19 32.81
CA TYR A 374 10.19 -24.80 31.66
C TYR A 374 11.11 -25.78 30.90
N ASN A 375 10.47 -26.73 30.24
CA ASN A 375 11.19 -27.68 29.41
C ASN A 375 11.36 -27.11 27.99
N ARG A 376 12.56 -26.71 27.66
CA ARG A 376 12.87 -26.15 26.32
C ARG A 376 12.84 -27.22 25.22
N GLY A 377 13.06 -28.50 25.56
CA GLY A 377 13.29 -29.49 24.53
C GLY A 377 14.35 -29.06 23.53
N ASN A 378 13.97 -28.97 22.24
CA ASN A 378 14.81 -28.44 21.17
C ASN A 378 14.48 -26.98 20.81
N ALA A 379 13.61 -26.32 21.56
CA ALA A 379 13.20 -24.95 21.27
C ALA A 379 14.38 -23.98 21.34
N ASN A 380 14.43 -23.04 20.40
CA ASN A 380 15.41 -21.96 20.37
C ASN A 380 14.78 -20.56 20.36
N PHE A 381 13.44 -20.46 20.38
CA PHE A 381 12.72 -19.22 20.61
C PHE A 381 11.33 -19.49 21.24
N ILE A 382 10.76 -18.48 21.87
CA ILE A 382 9.37 -18.48 22.34
C ILE A 382 8.59 -17.50 21.48
N PRO A 383 7.58 -17.92 20.70
CA PRO A 383 6.75 -17.00 19.94
C PRO A 383 5.75 -16.29 20.86
N ASP A 384 5.42 -15.05 20.53
CA ASP A 384 4.33 -14.28 21.16
C ASP A 384 4.40 -14.26 22.69
N LEU A 385 5.50 -13.76 23.26
CA LEU A 385 5.57 -13.50 24.68
C LEU A 385 4.66 -12.35 25.04
N ASN A 386 3.64 -12.63 25.86
CA ASN A 386 2.71 -11.62 26.33
C ASN A 386 3.39 -10.57 27.21
N ASP A 387 3.12 -9.32 26.89
CA ASP A 387 3.55 -8.17 27.63
C ASP A 387 2.30 -7.31 27.95
N PRO A 388 1.74 -7.43 29.19
CA PRO A 388 0.42 -6.92 29.50
C PRO A 388 0.29 -5.39 29.47
N ASP A 389 1.40 -4.67 29.64
CA ASP A 389 1.41 -3.21 29.69
C ASP A 389 2.18 -2.54 28.54
N ASN A 390 2.69 -3.34 27.60
CA ASN A 390 3.29 -2.84 26.36
C ASN A 390 2.20 -2.57 25.32
N ARG A 391 2.13 -1.33 24.86
CA ARG A 391 1.07 -0.90 23.95
C ARG A 391 1.51 0.23 23.03
N ARG A 392 0.88 0.28 21.89
CA ARG A 392 0.97 1.39 20.94
C ARG A 392 -0.39 2.04 20.74
N ASN A 393 -0.43 3.36 20.86
CA ASN A 393 -1.51 4.19 20.35
C ASN A 393 -1.02 4.91 19.11
N SER A 394 -1.85 5.01 18.09
CA SER A 394 -1.49 5.69 16.84
C SER A 394 -2.65 6.43 16.23
N GLY A 395 -2.36 7.60 15.70
CA GLY A 395 -3.28 8.43 14.93
C GLY A 395 -2.67 8.80 13.58
N PHE A 396 -3.43 8.70 12.52
CA PHE A 396 -3.03 9.13 11.18
C PHE A 396 -4.13 9.96 10.55
N PHE A 397 -3.75 11.11 10.01
CA PHE A 397 -4.64 11.98 9.23
C PHE A 397 -4.00 12.32 7.89
N SER A 398 -4.76 12.24 6.82
CA SER A 398 -4.38 12.68 5.47
C SER A 398 -5.53 13.48 4.89
N GLY A 399 -5.29 14.77 4.60
CA GLY A 399 -6.25 15.67 3.99
C GLY A 399 -5.68 16.31 2.74
N ALA A 400 -6.46 16.36 1.65
CA ALA A 400 -6.04 16.98 0.41
C ALA A 400 -7.13 17.86 -0.20
N LEU A 401 -6.72 18.99 -0.76
CA LEU A 401 -7.54 19.86 -1.58
C LEU A 401 -6.93 19.92 -2.98
N SER A 402 -7.75 19.76 -4.00
CA SER A 402 -7.30 19.74 -5.39
C SER A 402 -8.21 20.56 -6.29
N PHE A 403 -7.62 21.51 -6.97
CA PHE A 403 -8.24 22.31 -8.02
C PHE A 403 -7.71 21.85 -9.37
N MET A 404 -8.60 21.63 -10.33
CA MET A 404 -8.27 21.28 -11.72
C MET A 404 -9.05 22.18 -12.67
N GLN A 405 -8.36 22.66 -13.71
CA GLN A 405 -8.99 23.36 -14.82
C GLN A 405 -8.48 22.82 -16.15
N ARG A 406 -9.41 22.48 -17.04
CA ARG A 406 -9.14 22.23 -18.46
C ARG A 406 -9.19 23.57 -19.20
N LEU A 407 -8.05 23.98 -19.74
CA LEU A 407 -7.94 25.23 -20.51
C LEU A 407 -8.56 25.07 -21.90
N ASN A 408 -8.28 23.93 -22.54
CA ASN A 408 -8.81 23.56 -23.86
C ASN A 408 -8.65 22.03 -24.04
N ASN A 409 -8.87 21.53 -25.25
CA ASN A 409 -8.76 20.10 -25.55
C ASN A 409 -7.33 19.53 -25.47
N THR A 410 -6.33 20.42 -25.48
CA THR A 410 -4.91 20.04 -25.48
C THR A 410 -4.20 20.26 -24.16
N ALA A 411 -4.77 21.06 -23.26
CA ALA A 411 -4.10 21.44 -22.02
C ALA A 411 -5.03 21.47 -20.83
N ASP A 412 -4.61 20.88 -19.76
CA ASP A 412 -5.21 21.04 -18.43
C ASP A 412 -4.12 21.22 -17.37
N TYR A 413 -4.48 21.83 -16.24
CA TYR A 413 -3.60 21.97 -15.10
C TYR A 413 -4.31 21.63 -13.79
N ARG A 414 -3.48 21.32 -12.80
CA ARG A 414 -3.90 20.92 -11.47
C ARG A 414 -3.03 21.56 -10.43
N LEU A 415 -3.67 22.08 -9.40
CA LEU A 415 -3.03 22.53 -8.18
C LEU A 415 -3.56 21.69 -7.04
N SER A 416 -2.69 21.14 -6.21
CA SER A 416 -3.12 20.36 -5.06
C SER A 416 -2.26 20.68 -3.84
N TYR A 417 -2.91 20.69 -2.69
CA TYR A 417 -2.29 20.74 -1.39
C TYR A 417 -2.70 19.48 -0.63
N HIS A 418 -1.72 18.83 -0.03
CA HIS A 418 -1.91 17.63 0.78
C HIS A 418 -1.20 17.82 2.11
N ARG A 419 -1.86 17.45 3.19
CA ARG A 419 -1.31 17.39 4.54
C ARG A 419 -1.49 15.98 5.09
N ALA A 420 -0.41 15.39 5.59
CA ALA A 420 -0.43 14.17 6.37
C ALA A 420 0.11 14.48 7.77
N GLU A 421 -0.57 13.98 8.80
CA GLU A 421 -0.15 14.01 10.19
C GLU A 421 -0.13 12.59 10.73
N ALA A 422 0.91 12.24 11.48
CA ALA A 422 1.06 10.94 12.10
C ALA A 422 1.58 11.11 13.52
N ASP A 423 0.94 10.46 14.46
CA ASP A 423 1.31 10.44 15.87
C ASP A 423 1.34 8.99 16.36
N ARG A 424 2.40 8.59 17.04
CA ARG A 424 2.55 7.26 17.67
C ARG A 424 3.10 7.42 19.06
N SER A 425 2.46 6.75 20.01
CA SER A 425 2.90 6.65 21.39
C SER A 425 3.12 5.18 21.74
N PHE A 426 4.31 4.87 22.18
CA PHE A 426 4.69 3.57 22.71
C PHE A 426 4.81 3.69 24.21
N LEU A 427 4.15 2.82 24.94
CA LEU A 427 4.19 2.72 26.38
C LEU A 427 4.56 1.30 26.75
N ASP A 428 5.54 1.14 27.62
CA ASP A 428 6.07 -0.12 28.07
C ASP A 428 6.33 -0.01 29.58
N GLY A 429 5.63 -0.80 30.38
CA GLY A 429 5.62 -0.72 31.82
C GLY A 429 6.44 -1.82 32.50
N PRO A 430 6.31 -1.98 33.82
CA PRO A 430 7.11 -2.92 34.58
C PRO A 430 6.60 -4.38 34.54
N LEU A 431 5.51 -4.65 33.82
CA LEU A 431 4.93 -5.98 33.70
C LEU A 431 5.37 -6.61 32.38
N GLY A 432 5.80 -7.84 32.41
CA GLY A 432 6.24 -8.57 31.21
C GLY A 432 7.43 -9.48 31.50
N ILE A 433 8.04 -9.98 30.46
CA ILE A 433 9.14 -10.93 30.55
C ILE A 433 10.19 -10.58 29.48
N GLY A 434 10.91 -9.50 29.67
CA GLY A 434 12.01 -9.10 28.78
C GLY A 434 13.35 -9.74 29.11
N SER A 435 14.19 -10.01 28.12
CA SER A 435 15.55 -10.53 28.33
C SER A 435 16.50 -9.53 28.98
N PHE A 436 16.22 -8.23 28.82
CA PHE A 436 16.95 -7.13 29.44
C PHE A 436 16.31 -6.64 30.74
N GLY A 437 15.22 -7.28 31.21
CA GLY A 437 14.36 -6.85 32.29
C GLY A 437 13.38 -5.77 31.85
N GLU A 438 12.24 -5.74 32.54
CA GLU A 438 11.22 -4.72 32.30
C GLU A 438 11.66 -3.36 32.88
N PRO A 439 11.19 -2.22 32.34
CA PRO A 439 11.45 -0.92 32.90
C PRO A 439 10.85 -0.82 34.32
N ALA A 440 11.55 -0.15 35.24
CA ALA A 440 11.04 0.04 36.60
C ALA A 440 9.82 0.97 36.68
N PHE A 441 9.62 1.80 35.67
CA PHE A 441 8.51 2.74 35.49
C PHE A 441 8.07 2.69 34.04
N THR A 442 6.81 3.00 33.77
CA THR A 442 6.33 3.04 32.39
C THR A 442 7.20 3.97 31.53
N SER A 443 7.85 3.40 30.55
CA SER A 443 8.61 4.10 29.50
C SER A 443 7.63 4.72 28.51
N ILE A 444 7.94 5.93 28.03
CA ILE A 444 7.11 6.67 27.08
C ILE A 444 7.97 7.08 25.90
N GLY A 445 7.57 6.67 24.70
CA GLY A 445 8.19 7.11 23.44
C GLY A 445 7.11 7.66 22.50
N ASP A 446 7.10 8.99 22.30
CA ASP A 446 6.16 9.68 21.43
C ASP A 446 6.85 10.14 20.15
N PHE A 447 6.29 9.78 19.01
CA PHE A 447 6.77 10.13 17.68
C PHE A 447 5.68 10.88 16.93
N ALA A 448 5.99 12.07 16.43
CA ALA A 448 5.05 12.90 15.70
C ALA A 448 5.65 13.39 14.39
N SER A 449 4.86 13.40 13.34
CA SER A 449 5.24 13.98 12.06
C SER A 449 4.12 14.75 11.39
N ASP A 450 4.53 15.80 10.67
CA ASP A 450 3.68 16.57 9.76
C ASP A 450 4.35 16.62 8.39
N ILE A 451 3.62 16.32 7.33
CA ILE A 451 4.06 16.45 5.95
C ILE A 451 3.09 17.36 5.21
N ASP A 452 3.58 18.50 4.72
CA ASP A 452 2.83 19.38 3.84
C ASP A 452 3.38 19.26 2.42
N THR A 453 2.55 18.93 1.45
CA THR A 453 2.93 18.81 0.04
C THR A 453 2.07 19.74 -0.82
N PHE A 454 2.69 20.59 -1.62
CA PHE A 454 2.04 21.37 -2.66
C PHE A 454 2.51 20.87 -4.02
N THR A 455 1.58 20.56 -4.93
CA THR A 455 1.90 20.10 -6.28
C THR A 455 1.18 20.97 -7.32
N ALA A 456 1.95 21.47 -8.30
CA ALA A 456 1.44 22.08 -9.52
C ALA A 456 1.80 21.18 -10.70
N ARG A 457 0.80 20.80 -11.51
CA ARG A 457 0.96 19.89 -12.65
C ARG A 457 0.24 20.42 -13.86
N VAL A 458 0.84 20.22 -15.04
CA VAL A 458 0.25 20.50 -16.35
C VAL A 458 0.29 19.22 -17.17
N ASP A 459 -0.80 18.92 -17.86
CA ASP A 459 -0.91 17.82 -18.82
C ASP A 459 -1.19 18.41 -20.21
N LEU A 460 -0.31 18.14 -21.19
CA LEU A 460 -0.35 18.64 -22.56
C LEU A 460 -0.51 17.50 -23.55
N ARG A 461 -1.59 17.50 -24.32
CA ARG A 461 -1.87 16.56 -25.41
C ARG A 461 -1.34 17.16 -26.71
N MET A 462 -0.27 16.56 -27.27
CA MET A 462 0.39 17.05 -28.48
C MET A 462 0.07 16.11 -29.65
N GLY A 463 -0.83 16.52 -30.51
CA GLY A 463 -1.41 15.64 -31.52
C GLY A 463 -2.16 14.46 -30.87
N GLY A 464 -2.54 13.46 -31.63
CA GLY A 464 -3.20 12.25 -31.10
C GLY A 464 -2.25 11.24 -30.42
N ALA A 465 -0.94 11.46 -30.50
CA ALA A 465 0.06 10.45 -30.17
C ALA A 465 0.80 10.71 -28.84
N ASN A 466 0.86 11.95 -28.35
CA ASN A 466 1.72 12.28 -27.22
C ASN A 466 0.92 12.93 -26.08
N LEU A 467 1.22 12.51 -24.84
CA LEU A 467 0.77 13.17 -23.62
C LEU A 467 2.02 13.53 -22.80
N LEU A 468 2.30 14.81 -22.68
CA LEU A 468 3.34 15.36 -21.81
C LEU A 468 2.71 15.81 -20.49
N THR A 469 3.19 15.26 -19.41
CA THR A 469 2.92 15.70 -18.04
C THR A 469 4.18 16.37 -17.49
N ALA A 470 4.06 17.56 -16.93
CA ALA A 470 5.14 18.24 -16.23
C ALA A 470 4.63 18.86 -14.94
N GLY A 471 5.48 18.97 -13.93
CA GLY A 471 5.06 19.54 -12.66
C GLY A 471 6.20 19.92 -11.72
N TYR A 472 5.77 20.61 -10.68
CA TYR A 472 6.57 21.02 -9.56
C TYR A 472 5.91 20.54 -8.27
N GLU A 473 6.70 20.05 -7.35
CA GLU A 473 6.28 19.63 -6.02
C GLU A 473 7.16 20.29 -4.97
N PHE A 474 6.54 20.91 -3.98
CA PHE A 474 7.17 21.36 -2.74
C PHE A 474 6.67 20.46 -1.62
N GLU A 475 7.59 19.99 -0.79
CA GLU A 475 7.27 19.20 0.40
C GLU A 475 8.02 19.74 1.60
N ARG A 476 7.33 19.79 2.75
CA ARG A 476 7.90 20.13 4.04
C ARG A 476 7.56 19.03 5.02
N GLU A 477 8.57 18.36 5.54
CA GLU A 477 8.48 17.33 6.56
C GLU A 477 8.91 17.90 7.90
N ARG A 478 8.16 17.59 8.94
CA ARG A 478 8.54 17.84 10.34
C ARG A 478 8.54 16.52 11.09
N TYR A 479 9.58 16.31 11.83
CA TYR A 479 9.76 15.16 12.69
C TYR A 479 9.94 15.65 14.12
N GLY A 480 9.27 15.01 15.07
CA GLY A 480 9.39 15.18 16.49
C GLY A 480 9.49 13.83 17.20
N ASP A 481 10.37 13.76 18.17
CA ASP A 481 10.58 12.63 19.04
C ASP A 481 10.61 13.13 20.48
N PHE A 482 9.92 12.43 21.38
CA PHE A 482 9.94 12.68 22.79
C PHE A 482 10.06 11.34 23.52
N SER A 483 10.99 11.27 24.47
CA SER A 483 11.21 10.11 25.33
C SER A 483 11.21 10.52 26.79
N SER A 484 10.52 9.75 27.63
CA SER A 484 10.42 9.96 29.09
C SER A 484 10.03 8.65 29.79
N ASP A 485 9.85 8.70 31.11
CA ASP A 485 9.21 7.64 31.90
C ASP A 485 8.30 8.24 32.98
N GLU A 486 7.56 7.40 33.71
CA GLU A 486 6.67 7.80 34.80
C GLU A 486 7.34 7.81 36.19
N SER A 487 8.67 7.88 36.26
CA SER A 487 9.38 7.97 37.54
C SER A 487 9.10 9.27 38.29
N PRO A 488 9.37 9.35 39.62
CA PRO A 488 9.15 10.59 40.41
C PRO A 488 9.93 11.81 39.92
N ASN A 489 11.05 11.62 39.24
CA ASN A 489 11.83 12.66 38.57
C ASN A 489 12.14 12.21 37.16
N PRO A 490 11.15 12.26 36.24
CA PRO A 490 11.26 11.62 34.94
C PRO A 490 12.38 12.28 34.12
N PRO A 491 13.34 11.49 33.60
CA PRO A 491 14.23 11.99 32.58
C PRO A 491 13.37 12.29 31.35
N SER A 492 13.66 13.37 30.66
CA SER A 492 12.98 13.66 29.41
C SER A 492 13.94 14.21 28.37
N ALA A 493 13.72 13.78 27.15
CA ALA A 493 14.44 14.33 26.00
C ALA A 493 13.48 14.52 24.85
N SER A 494 13.75 15.50 24.01
CA SER A 494 13.02 15.69 22.77
C SER A 494 13.93 16.15 21.64
N LEU A 495 13.56 15.76 20.43
CA LEU A 495 14.18 16.13 19.19
C LEU A 495 13.11 16.75 18.28
N GLY A 496 13.45 17.81 17.59
CA GLY A 496 12.62 18.37 16.51
C GLY A 496 13.47 18.78 15.33
N ILE A 497 13.04 18.40 14.11
CA ILE A 497 13.76 18.72 12.88
C ILE A 497 12.78 18.96 11.73
N THR A 498 13.18 19.77 10.75
CA THR A 498 12.40 20.04 9.54
C THR A 498 13.27 19.86 8.31
N GLU A 499 12.77 19.11 7.34
CA GLU A 499 13.32 19.04 5.99
C GLU A 499 12.33 19.65 5.00
N ARG A 500 12.84 20.34 3.97
CA ARG A 500 12.06 20.83 2.82
C ARG A 500 12.66 20.23 1.58
N SER A 501 11.80 19.98 0.59
CA SER A 501 12.27 19.54 -0.71
C SER A 501 11.51 20.23 -1.84
N HIS A 502 12.22 20.42 -2.96
CA HIS A 502 11.70 21.01 -4.19
C HIS A 502 11.97 20.04 -5.32
N ALA A 503 10.93 19.54 -5.97
CA ALA A 503 11.07 18.60 -7.07
C ALA A 503 10.44 19.13 -8.36
N PHE A 504 11.12 18.93 -9.47
CA PHE A 504 10.60 19.09 -10.83
C PHE A 504 10.50 17.72 -11.47
N PHE A 505 9.39 17.43 -12.10
CA PHE A 505 9.19 16.17 -12.81
C PHE A 505 8.55 16.39 -14.17
N ALA A 506 8.87 15.49 -15.10
CA ALA A 506 8.24 15.45 -16.41
C ALA A 506 8.12 14.00 -16.89
N GLN A 507 7.04 13.70 -17.60
CA GLN A 507 6.81 12.42 -18.25
C GLN A 507 6.21 12.65 -19.63
N ASN A 508 6.72 11.96 -20.64
CA ASN A 508 6.08 11.89 -21.94
C ASN A 508 5.61 10.47 -22.24
N GLN A 509 4.38 10.32 -22.65
CA GLN A 509 3.77 9.08 -23.10
C GLN A 509 3.46 9.21 -24.58
N THR A 510 4.01 8.30 -25.38
CA THR A 510 3.85 8.27 -26.84
C THR A 510 3.15 6.99 -27.26
N LYS A 511 2.11 7.11 -28.08
CA LYS A 511 1.37 6.00 -28.69
C LYS A 511 1.46 6.09 -30.22
N LEU A 512 1.88 5.00 -30.87
CA LEU A 512 2.03 4.92 -32.30
C LEU A 512 1.41 3.64 -32.87
N PHE A 513 1.16 3.62 -34.17
CA PHE A 513 0.66 2.44 -34.92
C PHE A 513 -0.68 1.91 -34.36
N ASP A 514 -1.69 2.81 -34.23
CA ASP A 514 -2.99 2.50 -33.64
C ASP A 514 -2.86 1.90 -32.23
N ASP A 515 -2.10 2.60 -31.36
CA ASP A 515 -1.82 2.28 -29.96
C ASP A 515 -1.07 0.97 -29.72
N ARG A 516 -0.55 0.34 -30.80
CA ARG A 516 0.24 -0.91 -30.67
C ARG A 516 1.63 -0.69 -30.08
N PHE A 517 2.26 0.42 -30.36
CA PHE A 517 3.55 0.80 -29.78
C PHE A 517 3.34 1.88 -28.74
N GLN A 518 3.88 1.67 -27.58
CA GLN A 518 3.81 2.65 -26.48
C GLN A 518 5.20 2.84 -25.89
N LEU A 519 5.55 4.09 -25.68
CA LEU A 519 6.79 4.53 -25.06
C LEU A 519 6.45 5.53 -23.94
N SER A 520 6.97 5.32 -22.77
CA SER A 520 6.91 6.26 -21.66
C SER A 520 8.30 6.60 -21.18
N LEU A 521 8.61 7.88 -21.08
CA LEU A 521 9.86 8.39 -20.52
C LEU A 521 9.54 9.37 -19.41
N ALA A 522 10.14 9.21 -18.26
CA ALA A 522 9.93 10.10 -17.11
C ALA A 522 11.25 10.51 -16.47
N PHE A 523 11.25 11.69 -15.87
CA PHE A 523 12.39 12.27 -15.18
C PHE A 523 11.93 13.07 -13.97
N ARG A 524 12.70 13.03 -12.86
CA ARG A 524 12.50 13.85 -11.66
C ARG A 524 13.84 14.33 -11.12
N LEU A 525 13.89 15.60 -10.75
CA LEU A 525 14.99 16.24 -10.05
C LEU A 525 14.45 16.79 -8.72
N GLN A 526 15.10 16.46 -7.61
CA GLN A 526 14.68 16.91 -6.28
C GLN A 526 15.88 17.45 -5.48
N ASN A 527 15.71 18.64 -4.89
CA ASN A 527 16.66 19.26 -3.99
C ASN A 527 16.10 19.23 -2.57
N PHE A 528 16.98 19.14 -1.59
CA PHE A 528 16.63 19.08 -0.18
C PHE A 528 17.28 20.21 0.60
N GLU A 529 16.57 20.71 1.61
CA GLU A 529 17.02 21.73 2.55
C GLU A 529 16.69 21.23 3.96
N LEU A 530 17.72 21.06 4.78
CA LEU A 530 17.59 20.58 6.15
C LEU A 530 17.75 21.75 7.12
N SER A 531 16.85 21.89 8.09
CA SER A 531 17.04 22.77 9.24
C SER A 531 17.97 22.13 10.27
N SER A 532 18.61 22.96 11.08
CA SER A 532 19.37 22.43 12.22
C SER A 532 18.43 21.69 13.19
N PRO A 533 18.79 20.48 13.65
CA PRO A 533 18.01 19.78 14.66
C PRO A 533 18.02 20.56 15.99
N ARG A 534 16.92 20.46 16.73
CA ARG A 534 16.73 21.04 18.05
C ARG A 534 16.59 19.91 19.05
N PHE A 535 17.46 19.89 20.05
CA PHE A 535 17.43 18.92 21.13
C PHE A 535 17.08 19.65 22.43
N SER A 536 16.29 19.03 23.31
CA SER A 536 16.07 19.46 24.68
C SER A 536 16.10 18.26 25.63
N GLY A 537 16.50 18.49 26.90
CA GLY A 537 16.75 17.42 27.87
C GLY A 537 18.11 16.79 27.67
N GLY A 538 18.21 15.64 27.08
CA GLY A 538 19.48 15.04 26.65
C GLY A 538 19.83 15.48 25.23
N ALA A 539 21.12 15.58 24.91
CA ALA A 539 21.57 15.83 23.53
C ALA A 539 22.49 14.69 23.09
N PRO A 540 22.24 14.08 21.92
CA PRO A 540 23.17 13.13 21.33
C PRO A 540 24.52 13.81 21.09
N ARG A 541 25.60 13.07 21.32
CA ARG A 541 26.95 13.60 21.15
C ARG A 541 27.38 13.56 19.69
N TYR A 542 26.87 14.48 18.86
CA TYR A 542 27.35 14.65 17.47
C TYR A 542 28.61 15.53 17.44
N VAL A 543 29.70 15.08 18.06
CA VAL A 543 30.93 15.88 18.19
C VAL A 543 31.64 16.03 16.84
N GLY A 544 31.77 17.29 16.37
CA GLY A 544 32.44 17.59 15.11
C GLY A 544 31.69 17.20 13.85
N VAL A 545 30.42 16.79 13.97
CA VAL A 545 29.58 16.42 12.82
C VAL A 545 28.80 17.64 12.29
N THR A 546 28.91 17.89 10.99
CA THR A 546 28.12 18.92 10.31
C THR A 546 26.78 18.34 9.82
N PHE A 547 25.70 19.10 9.99
CA PHE A 547 24.35 18.72 9.54
C PHE A 547 24.10 19.23 8.13
N ASN A 548 24.46 18.44 7.13
CA ASN A 548 24.27 18.80 5.74
C ASN A 548 22.93 18.30 5.22
N SER A 549 22.34 19.06 4.29
CA SER A 549 21.19 18.57 3.53
C SER A 549 21.55 17.32 2.72
N PRO A 550 20.61 16.39 2.49
CA PRO A 550 20.82 15.28 1.56
C PRO A 550 21.24 15.79 0.18
N PRO A 551 22.12 15.07 -0.52
CA PRO A 551 22.50 15.44 -1.88
C PRO A 551 21.30 15.39 -2.81
N ARG A 552 21.36 16.20 -3.88
CA ARG A 552 20.34 16.25 -4.93
C ARG A 552 20.01 14.87 -5.47
N ALA A 553 18.71 14.55 -5.56
CA ALA A 553 18.20 13.34 -6.19
C ALA A 553 17.85 13.60 -7.65
N TYR A 554 18.18 12.64 -8.50
CA TYR A 554 17.68 12.58 -9.87
C TYR A 554 17.27 11.15 -10.18
N THR A 555 16.07 11.00 -10.73
CA THR A 555 15.54 9.72 -11.15
C THR A 555 15.02 9.80 -12.57
N GLY A 556 15.19 8.74 -13.31
CA GLY A 556 14.72 8.57 -14.67
C GLY A 556 14.08 7.19 -14.84
N ASP A 557 13.14 7.12 -15.76
CA ASP A 557 12.36 5.92 -16.00
C ASP A 557 12.00 5.86 -17.48
N GLY A 558 12.20 4.70 -18.10
CA GLY A 558 11.82 4.45 -19.47
C GLY A 558 11.12 3.11 -19.60
N SER A 559 9.97 3.08 -20.28
CA SER A 559 9.27 1.83 -20.55
C SER A 559 8.73 1.80 -21.98
N VAL A 560 8.74 0.63 -22.59
CA VAL A 560 8.27 0.40 -23.95
C VAL A 560 7.40 -0.86 -24.00
N SER A 561 6.36 -0.83 -24.81
CA SER A 561 5.62 -2.04 -25.15
C SER A 561 5.18 -2.06 -26.60
N TYR A 562 5.00 -3.26 -27.11
CA TYR A 562 4.45 -3.51 -28.44
C TYR A 562 3.40 -4.62 -28.40
N PHE A 563 2.23 -4.35 -28.95
CA PHE A 563 1.11 -5.26 -29.00
C PHE A 563 0.92 -5.84 -30.42
N PHE A 564 1.06 -7.15 -30.54
CA PHE A 564 0.84 -7.91 -31.76
C PHE A 564 -0.64 -8.33 -31.85
N LYS A 565 -1.46 -7.58 -32.61
CA LYS A 565 -2.90 -7.85 -32.73
C LYS A 565 -3.21 -9.26 -33.29
N SER A 566 -2.37 -9.79 -34.18
CA SER A 566 -2.58 -11.09 -34.83
C SER A 566 -2.52 -12.27 -33.84
N THR A 567 -1.69 -12.15 -32.81
CA THR A 567 -1.48 -13.20 -31.80
C THR A 567 -2.01 -12.85 -30.44
N ASN A 568 -2.50 -11.60 -30.24
CA ASN A 568 -2.85 -11.04 -28.94
C ASN A 568 -1.72 -11.14 -27.92
N THR A 569 -0.49 -10.89 -28.38
CA THR A 569 0.74 -10.94 -27.58
C THR A 569 1.25 -9.53 -27.35
N LYS A 570 1.58 -9.19 -26.12
CA LYS A 570 2.23 -7.93 -25.75
C LYS A 570 3.62 -8.22 -25.20
N LEU A 571 4.62 -7.56 -25.79
CA LEU A 571 5.98 -7.50 -25.23
C LEU A 571 6.16 -6.18 -24.51
N ARG A 572 6.83 -6.18 -23.39
CA ARG A 572 7.11 -4.99 -22.59
C ARG A 572 8.51 -5.04 -21.99
N ALA A 573 9.12 -3.87 -21.84
CA ALA A 573 10.39 -3.68 -21.15
C ALA A 573 10.39 -2.36 -20.41
N HIS A 574 11.09 -2.33 -19.28
CA HIS A 574 11.22 -1.17 -18.43
C HIS A 574 12.62 -1.07 -17.86
N VAL A 575 13.14 0.15 -17.75
CA VAL A 575 14.36 0.49 -17.04
C VAL A 575 14.14 1.77 -16.25
N GLY A 576 14.59 1.80 -15.01
CA GLY A 576 14.48 2.99 -14.19
C GLY A 576 15.50 2.98 -13.06
N ASN A 577 15.82 4.17 -12.53
CA ASN A 577 16.60 4.29 -11.31
C ASN A 577 15.71 4.80 -10.18
N GLY A 578 15.97 4.28 -8.98
CA GLY A 578 15.32 4.69 -7.76
C GLY A 578 16.24 5.46 -6.81
N TYR A 579 15.63 6.17 -5.90
CA TYR A 579 16.31 6.98 -4.89
C TYR A 579 15.52 6.93 -3.59
N ARG A 580 16.21 6.77 -2.44
CA ARG A 580 15.65 6.96 -1.11
C ARG A 580 16.56 7.89 -0.31
N SER A 581 16.02 9.04 0.11
CA SER A 581 16.69 9.89 1.09
C SER A 581 16.74 9.15 2.43
N PRO A 582 17.84 9.24 3.20
CA PRO A 582 17.82 8.79 4.57
C PRO A 582 16.68 9.51 5.31
N SER A 583 15.91 8.78 6.12
CA SER A 583 14.86 9.37 6.93
C SER A 583 15.40 10.32 7.99
N LEU A 584 14.53 11.15 8.55
CA LEU A 584 14.93 12.02 9.66
C LEU A 584 15.31 11.21 10.92
N PHE A 585 14.64 10.05 11.15
CA PHE A 585 15.02 9.13 12.22
C PHE A 585 16.37 8.44 11.96
N GLU A 586 16.61 7.91 10.76
CA GLU A 586 17.90 7.30 10.42
C GLU A 586 19.07 8.26 10.59
N ARG A 587 18.84 9.56 10.42
CA ARG A 587 19.88 10.60 10.56
C ARG A 587 20.02 11.15 11.97
N PHE A 588 18.93 11.28 12.73
CA PHE A 588 18.91 12.03 13.99
C PHE A 588 18.19 11.31 15.11
N GLY A 589 17.57 10.15 14.87
CA GLY A 589 16.85 9.38 15.86
C GLY A 589 17.68 9.10 17.09
N ALA A 590 17.07 9.27 18.25
CA ALA A 590 17.68 9.05 19.54
C ALA A 590 16.58 8.65 20.54
N SER A 591 16.94 7.94 21.59
CA SER A 591 16.01 7.51 22.64
C SER A 591 16.74 7.37 23.97
N PHE A 592 15.99 7.37 25.08
CA PHE A 592 16.49 6.90 26.35
C PHE A 592 16.68 5.39 26.29
N PHE A 593 17.89 4.95 26.60
CA PHE A 593 18.20 3.54 26.67
C PHE A 593 19.18 3.32 27.84
N PHE A 594 18.82 2.47 28.79
CA PHE A 594 19.59 2.23 30.02
C PHE A 594 19.93 3.50 30.82
N GLY A 595 19.01 4.45 30.88
CA GLY A 595 19.18 5.68 31.66
C GLY A 595 19.98 6.80 30.97
N ASP A 596 20.50 6.54 29.76
CA ASP A 596 21.22 7.54 28.95
C ASP A 596 20.42 7.87 27.66
N PHE A 597 20.44 9.15 27.27
CA PHE A 597 19.93 9.56 25.97
C PHE A 597 20.95 9.24 24.87
N THR A 598 20.64 8.22 24.10
CA THR A 598 21.55 7.60 23.13
C THR A 598 21.10 7.89 21.70
N ALA A 599 22.03 8.30 20.83
CA ALA A 599 21.81 8.42 19.41
C ALA A 599 21.83 7.04 18.72
N PHE A 600 20.93 6.83 17.79
CA PHE A 600 20.93 5.73 16.82
C PHE A 600 21.19 6.24 15.40
N GLY A 601 20.83 7.50 15.12
CA GLY A 601 20.98 8.14 13.83
C GLY A 601 22.41 8.53 13.48
N ASP A 602 22.72 8.60 12.17
CA ASP A 602 23.95 9.15 11.64
C ASP A 602 23.68 10.28 10.65
N PRO A 603 23.98 11.55 10.99
CA PRO A 603 23.78 12.69 10.08
C PRO A 603 24.56 12.60 8.76
N ARG A 604 25.58 11.73 8.67
CA ARG A 604 26.46 11.56 7.51
C ARG A 604 25.95 10.54 6.49
N LEU A 605 24.80 9.88 6.74
CA LEU A 605 24.25 8.87 5.87
C LEU A 605 24.07 9.37 4.43
N LYS A 606 24.50 8.53 3.50
CA LYS A 606 24.35 8.74 2.07
C LYS A 606 23.01 8.17 1.60
N PRO A 607 22.35 8.81 0.64
CA PRO A 607 21.13 8.26 0.06
C PRO A 607 21.34 6.89 -0.58
N GLU A 608 20.33 6.07 -0.51
CA GLU A 608 20.25 4.85 -1.27
C GLU A 608 19.90 5.12 -2.74
N ARG A 609 20.42 4.30 -3.62
CA ARG A 609 20.16 4.35 -5.04
C ARG A 609 19.89 2.95 -5.58
N SER A 610 19.09 2.88 -6.64
CA SER A 610 18.85 1.62 -7.33
C SER A 610 18.85 1.79 -8.84
N ILE A 611 19.09 0.68 -9.54
CA ILE A 611 18.81 0.52 -10.96
C ILE A 611 17.95 -0.72 -11.07
N ALA A 612 16.79 -0.58 -11.70
CA ALA A 612 15.84 -1.66 -11.94
C ALA A 612 15.64 -1.85 -13.44
N VAL A 613 15.65 -3.10 -13.89
CA VAL A 613 15.32 -3.50 -15.27
C VAL A 613 14.33 -4.64 -15.21
N ASP A 614 13.26 -4.57 -15.97
CA ASP A 614 12.37 -5.70 -16.15
C ASP A 614 11.89 -5.83 -17.61
N GLY A 615 11.57 -7.06 -17.99
CA GLY A 615 11.03 -7.38 -19.29
C GLY A 615 9.99 -8.49 -19.19
N GLY A 616 8.95 -8.41 -20.00
CA GLY A 616 7.86 -9.38 -19.89
C GLY A 616 7.09 -9.59 -21.19
N ILE A 617 6.34 -10.67 -21.16
CA ILE A 617 5.40 -11.07 -22.21
C ILE A 617 4.03 -11.30 -21.56
N ASP A 618 3.00 -10.72 -22.15
CA ASP A 618 1.61 -10.95 -21.80
C ASP A 618 0.90 -11.58 -23.00
N GLN A 619 0.27 -12.72 -22.81
CA GLN A 619 -0.42 -13.48 -23.85
C GLN A 619 -1.88 -13.65 -23.52
N THR A 620 -2.76 -13.19 -24.41
CA THR A 620 -4.20 -13.41 -24.32
C THR A 620 -4.65 -14.46 -25.30
N LEU A 621 -5.33 -15.51 -24.81
CA LEU A 621 -5.76 -16.67 -25.59
C LEU A 621 -7.26 -16.90 -25.46
N LEU A 622 -7.81 -17.76 -26.33
CA LEU A 622 -9.20 -18.23 -26.24
C LEU A 622 -10.23 -17.08 -26.15
N ARG A 623 -10.06 -16.04 -26.96
CA ARG A 623 -10.91 -14.83 -26.98
C ARG A 623 -10.98 -14.15 -25.61
N GLY A 624 -9.85 -14.01 -24.92
CA GLY A 624 -9.77 -13.32 -23.65
C GLY A 624 -10.06 -14.20 -22.40
N ARG A 625 -10.36 -15.50 -22.58
CA ARG A 625 -10.62 -16.40 -21.44
C ARG A 625 -9.38 -16.85 -20.69
N VAL A 626 -8.22 -16.75 -21.32
CA VAL A 626 -6.92 -17.10 -20.72
C VAL A 626 -5.97 -15.94 -20.93
N ARG A 627 -5.41 -15.40 -19.83
CA ARG A 627 -4.35 -14.41 -19.85
C ARG A 627 -3.17 -14.97 -19.09
N LEU A 628 -2.01 -15.02 -19.73
CA LEU A 628 -0.75 -15.47 -19.17
C LEU A 628 0.21 -14.29 -19.15
N SER A 629 1.00 -14.18 -18.11
CA SER A 629 2.06 -13.18 -18.01
C SER A 629 3.33 -13.81 -17.46
N ALA A 630 4.46 -13.46 -18.05
CA ALA A 630 5.78 -13.81 -17.56
C ALA A 630 6.66 -12.56 -17.54
N THR A 631 7.35 -12.31 -16.43
CA THR A 631 8.23 -11.15 -16.25
C THR A 631 9.54 -11.60 -15.63
N TYR A 632 10.65 -11.25 -16.23
CA TYR A 632 11.97 -11.28 -15.59
C TYR A 632 12.25 -9.90 -15.01
N PHE A 633 12.81 -9.85 -13.78
CA PHE A 633 13.21 -8.61 -13.13
C PHE A 633 14.62 -8.70 -12.56
N TYR A 634 15.26 -7.53 -12.51
CA TYR A 634 16.58 -7.32 -11.92
C TYR A 634 16.63 -5.94 -11.27
N THR A 635 16.95 -5.86 -10.00
CA THR A 635 17.13 -4.62 -9.25
C THR A 635 18.43 -4.66 -8.47
N ARG A 636 19.30 -3.70 -8.70
CA ARG A 636 20.55 -3.51 -7.97
C ARG A 636 20.42 -2.30 -7.06
N LEU A 637 20.65 -2.51 -5.74
CA LEU A 637 20.68 -1.47 -4.72
C LEU A 637 22.12 -1.02 -4.48
N GLN A 638 22.30 0.23 -4.06
CA GLN A 638 23.58 0.84 -3.71
C GLN A 638 23.41 1.69 -2.45
N ASN A 639 24.42 1.65 -1.56
CA ASN A 639 24.45 2.42 -0.31
C ASN A 639 23.24 2.17 0.57
N ILE A 640 22.79 0.91 0.71
CA ILE A 640 21.65 0.60 1.59
C ILE A 640 21.91 1.09 3.01
N ILE A 641 20.86 1.58 3.65
CA ILE A 641 20.89 2.01 5.05
C ILE A 641 20.27 0.90 5.88
N ASP A 642 21.01 0.43 6.87
CA ASP A 642 20.54 -0.58 7.80
C ASP A 642 21.15 -0.35 9.18
N PHE A 643 20.63 -1.03 10.19
CA PHE A 643 21.11 -0.95 11.56
C PHE A 643 22.29 -1.91 11.75
N GLY A 644 23.31 -1.45 12.43
CA GLY A 644 24.52 -2.25 12.68
C GLY A 644 25.42 -1.66 13.76
N SER A 645 26.58 -2.27 13.96
CA SER A 645 27.58 -1.84 14.95
C SER A 645 28.46 -0.75 14.34
N PRO A 646 28.43 0.49 14.89
CA PRO A 646 29.32 1.56 14.46
C PRO A 646 30.78 1.25 14.74
N PRO A 647 31.76 1.92 14.07
CA PRO A 647 33.17 1.76 14.36
C PRO A 647 33.50 2.28 15.78
N PRO A 648 34.62 1.83 16.39
CA PRO A 648 34.97 2.19 17.76
C PRO A 648 35.22 3.69 17.98
N ASP A 649 35.52 4.43 16.92
CA ASP A 649 35.76 5.88 16.90
C ASP A 649 34.55 6.68 16.41
N ASP A 650 33.36 6.11 16.57
CA ASP A 650 32.11 6.77 16.14
C ASP A 650 31.90 8.11 16.85
N PRO A 651 31.85 9.25 16.13
CA PRO A 651 31.73 10.57 16.73
C PRO A 651 30.37 10.81 17.42
N SER A 652 29.38 9.97 17.16
CA SER A 652 28.04 10.04 17.80
C SER A 652 27.96 9.13 19.03
N ASN A 653 29.03 8.36 19.34
CA ASN A 653 29.11 7.43 20.47
C ASN A 653 27.86 6.48 20.57
N ARG A 654 27.49 5.88 19.45
CA ARG A 654 26.31 4.98 19.35
C ARG A 654 26.62 3.58 19.86
N ILE A 655 26.81 3.46 21.16
CA ILE A 655 27.32 2.24 21.84
C ILE A 655 26.35 1.05 21.73
N PHE A 656 25.05 1.29 21.48
CA PHE A 656 24.03 0.27 21.31
C PHE A 656 23.69 -0.04 19.84
N GLY A 657 24.56 0.39 18.91
CA GLY A 657 24.31 0.27 17.48
C GLY A 657 23.75 1.55 16.88
N GLY A 658 23.61 1.56 15.55
CA GLY A 658 23.08 2.70 14.82
C GLY A 658 22.97 2.46 13.32
N PHE A 659 22.37 3.41 12.63
CA PHE A 659 22.19 3.34 11.17
C PHE A 659 23.52 3.61 10.46
N LEU A 660 23.81 2.77 9.46
CA LEU A 660 25.05 2.80 8.67
C LEU A 660 24.72 2.59 7.19
N ASN A 661 25.59 3.06 6.29
CA ASN A 661 25.54 2.69 4.89
C ASN A 661 26.32 1.40 4.64
N PHE A 662 25.68 0.42 4.02
CA PHE A 662 26.28 -0.82 3.54
C PHE A 662 26.41 -0.82 2.01
N ALA A 663 27.16 -1.77 1.47
CA ALA A 663 27.57 -1.78 0.06
C ALA A 663 26.41 -1.85 -0.95
N GLY A 664 25.27 -2.35 -0.56
CA GLY A 664 24.10 -2.51 -1.42
C GLY A 664 23.62 -3.95 -1.52
N GLY A 665 22.69 -4.20 -2.41
CA GLY A 665 22.03 -5.48 -2.58
C GLY A 665 21.64 -5.75 -4.03
N LEU A 666 21.08 -6.93 -4.25
CA LEU A 666 20.60 -7.40 -5.54
C LEU A 666 19.30 -8.17 -5.35
N SER A 667 18.28 -7.86 -6.16
CA SER A 667 17.11 -8.71 -6.29
C SER A 667 16.87 -9.03 -7.76
N ARG A 668 16.69 -10.32 -8.09
CA ARG A 668 16.43 -10.79 -9.43
C ARG A 668 15.55 -12.03 -9.41
N GLY A 669 14.74 -12.21 -10.45
CA GLY A 669 13.87 -13.37 -10.48
C GLY A 669 12.87 -13.36 -11.63
N VAL A 670 11.88 -14.23 -11.47
CA VAL A 670 10.82 -14.43 -12.47
C VAL A 670 9.46 -14.40 -11.77
N GLU A 671 8.52 -13.68 -12.38
CA GLU A 671 7.11 -13.68 -12.00
C GLU A 671 6.32 -14.33 -13.14
N LEU A 672 5.51 -15.32 -12.80
CA LEU A 672 4.56 -15.95 -13.71
C LEU A 672 3.15 -15.76 -13.16
N SER A 673 2.18 -15.47 -14.01
CA SER A 673 0.78 -15.46 -13.61
C SER A 673 -0.12 -15.98 -14.72
N ALA A 674 -1.21 -16.62 -14.31
CA ALA A 674 -2.24 -17.13 -15.19
C ALA A 674 -3.62 -16.73 -14.64
N GLN A 675 -4.44 -16.13 -15.47
CA GLN A 675 -5.84 -15.85 -15.19
C GLN A 675 -6.67 -16.62 -16.21
N ILE A 676 -7.59 -17.46 -15.73
CA ILE A 676 -8.34 -18.39 -16.57
C ILE A 676 -9.83 -18.28 -16.18
N SER A 677 -10.69 -18.00 -17.16
CA SER A 677 -12.14 -17.98 -17.02
C SER A 677 -12.75 -19.01 -17.98
N PRO A 678 -12.86 -20.31 -17.57
CA PRO A 678 -13.36 -21.37 -18.44
C PRO A 678 -14.81 -21.15 -18.89
N GLY A 679 -15.59 -20.48 -18.03
CA GLY A 679 -16.98 -20.14 -18.25
C GLY A 679 -17.37 -18.87 -17.48
N ARG A 680 -18.69 -18.58 -17.45
CA ARG A 680 -19.25 -17.39 -16.77
C ARG A 680 -19.21 -17.46 -15.24
N SER A 681 -19.05 -18.65 -14.69
CA SER A 681 -19.19 -18.93 -13.26
C SER A 681 -17.89 -19.26 -12.57
N THR A 682 -16.81 -19.49 -13.31
CA THR A 682 -15.54 -19.95 -12.76
C THR A 682 -14.44 -18.98 -13.12
N GLU A 683 -13.70 -18.54 -12.13
CA GLU A 683 -12.51 -17.70 -12.28
C GLU A 683 -11.35 -18.36 -11.52
N LEU A 684 -10.23 -18.53 -12.20
CA LEU A 684 -9.00 -19.06 -11.62
C LEU A 684 -7.89 -18.02 -11.81
N PHE A 685 -7.18 -17.73 -10.76
CA PHE A 685 -5.96 -16.94 -10.80
C PHE A 685 -4.85 -17.73 -10.11
N ALA A 686 -3.71 -17.88 -10.77
CA ALA A 686 -2.52 -18.46 -10.18
C ALA A 686 -1.32 -17.57 -10.42
N SER A 687 -0.43 -17.49 -9.45
CA SER A 687 0.85 -16.82 -9.61
C SER A 687 1.99 -17.58 -8.96
N TYR A 688 3.17 -17.45 -9.55
CA TYR A 688 4.41 -17.97 -8.99
C TYR A 688 5.49 -16.91 -9.12
N THR A 689 6.21 -16.69 -8.05
CA THR A 689 7.36 -15.78 -8.01
C THR A 689 8.57 -16.53 -7.50
N TYR A 690 9.65 -16.50 -8.28
CA TYR A 690 10.99 -16.81 -7.81
C TYR A 690 11.75 -15.49 -7.64
N ALA A 691 12.28 -15.23 -6.45
CA ALA A 691 13.09 -14.05 -6.15
C ALA A 691 14.35 -14.44 -5.41
N ASN A 692 15.50 -14.20 -6.02
CA ASN A 692 16.79 -14.24 -5.34
C ASN A 692 17.13 -12.81 -4.93
N ALA A 693 17.06 -12.54 -3.63
CA ALA A 693 17.26 -11.22 -3.04
C ALA A 693 18.42 -11.29 -2.04
N ASP A 694 19.55 -10.71 -2.42
CA ASP A 694 20.79 -10.75 -1.66
C ASP A 694 21.28 -9.34 -1.29
N GLN A 695 21.74 -9.18 -0.07
CA GLN A 695 22.56 -8.05 0.33
C GLN A 695 24.02 -8.31 -0.12
N ARG A 696 24.70 -7.31 -0.62
CA ARG A 696 26.10 -7.48 -1.06
C ARG A 696 27.12 -7.45 0.07
N ALA A 697 26.73 -6.97 1.24
CA ALA A 697 27.50 -7.15 2.46
C ALA A 697 26.88 -8.31 3.24
N PRO A 698 27.61 -9.39 3.49
CA PRO A 698 27.09 -10.43 4.37
C PRO A 698 26.88 -9.84 5.77
N ASP A 699 25.85 -10.36 6.45
CA ASP A 699 25.75 -10.13 7.88
C ASP A 699 26.88 -10.85 8.62
N ALA A 700 26.94 -10.70 9.95
CA ALA A 700 27.95 -11.37 10.76
C ALA A 700 27.93 -12.89 10.68
N ALA A 701 26.78 -13.49 10.28
CA ALA A 701 26.62 -14.91 10.00
C ALA A 701 27.06 -15.31 8.58
N GLY A 702 27.55 -14.38 7.75
CA GLY A 702 27.94 -14.63 6.38
C GLY A 702 26.78 -14.74 5.38
N ASN A 703 25.52 -14.48 5.81
CA ASN A 703 24.37 -14.55 4.93
C ASN A 703 24.24 -13.29 4.09
N LEU A 704 23.86 -13.47 2.83
CA LEU A 704 23.58 -12.42 1.87
C LEU A 704 22.07 -12.17 1.65
N THR A 705 21.21 -13.08 2.13
CA THR A 705 19.77 -13.03 1.84
C THR A 705 19.10 -11.84 2.53
N THR A 706 18.29 -11.11 1.79
CA THR A 706 17.50 -10.00 2.35
C THR A 706 16.55 -10.51 3.44
N PRO A 707 16.53 -9.89 4.63
CA PRO A 707 15.67 -10.32 5.72
C PRO A 707 14.19 -10.38 5.33
N GLY A 708 13.53 -11.51 5.67
CA GLY A 708 12.11 -11.76 5.38
C GLY A 708 11.79 -12.13 3.95
N ALA A 709 12.74 -12.07 3.02
CA ALA A 709 12.52 -12.52 1.65
C ALA A 709 12.43 -14.04 1.57
N SER A 710 11.42 -14.55 0.86
CA SER A 710 11.27 -15.97 0.51
C SER A 710 11.60 -16.14 -0.96
N ALA A 711 12.40 -17.19 -1.26
CA ALA A 711 12.83 -17.43 -2.64
C ALA A 711 11.67 -17.84 -3.55
N HIS A 712 10.69 -18.57 -3.02
CA HIS A 712 9.56 -19.07 -3.79
C HIS A 712 8.24 -18.67 -3.12
N ILE A 713 7.35 -18.08 -3.90
CA ILE A 713 5.99 -17.74 -3.48
C ILE A 713 5.03 -18.24 -4.56
N PHE A 714 4.04 -19.01 -4.16
CA PHE A 714 2.97 -19.48 -5.04
C PHE A 714 1.62 -19.09 -4.47
N THR A 715 0.71 -18.62 -5.31
CA THR A 715 -0.68 -18.33 -4.93
C THR A 715 -1.65 -18.90 -5.96
N LEU A 716 -2.81 -19.37 -5.47
CA LEU A 716 -3.92 -19.82 -6.29
C LEU A 716 -5.22 -19.25 -5.69
N VAL A 717 -6.01 -18.58 -6.49
CA VAL A 717 -7.37 -18.14 -6.15
C VAL A 717 -8.33 -18.79 -7.12
N ALA A 718 -9.31 -19.50 -6.61
CA ALA A 718 -10.33 -20.18 -7.40
C ALA A 718 -11.73 -19.76 -6.93
N THR A 719 -12.48 -19.07 -7.77
CA THR A 719 -13.83 -18.62 -7.46
C THR A 719 -14.84 -19.33 -8.36
N GLN A 720 -15.87 -19.92 -7.73
CA GLN A 720 -16.98 -20.55 -8.41
C GLN A 720 -18.27 -19.87 -7.98
N ARG A 721 -19.06 -19.39 -8.96
CA ARG A 721 -20.43 -18.90 -8.75
C ARG A 721 -21.44 -19.96 -9.13
N ILE A 722 -22.45 -20.18 -8.30
CA ILE A 722 -23.50 -21.19 -8.50
C ILE A 722 -24.86 -20.50 -8.50
N ALA A 723 -25.64 -20.74 -9.55
CA ALA A 723 -27.01 -20.21 -9.71
C ALA A 723 -27.13 -18.68 -9.48
N ARG A 724 -26.10 -17.91 -9.75
CA ARG A 724 -25.99 -16.43 -9.59
C ARG A 724 -26.18 -15.90 -8.17
N ARG A 725 -26.38 -16.75 -7.18
CA ARG A 725 -26.66 -16.36 -5.79
C ARG A 725 -25.64 -16.87 -4.79
N PHE A 726 -24.99 -17.96 -5.06
CA PHE A 726 -24.03 -18.57 -4.22
C PHE A 726 -22.64 -18.46 -4.86
N ASP A 727 -21.65 -18.08 -4.12
CA ASP A 727 -20.25 -18.08 -4.52
C ASP A 727 -19.39 -18.79 -3.47
N ILE A 728 -18.36 -19.44 -3.94
CA ILE A 728 -17.32 -20.01 -3.10
C ILE A 728 -15.97 -19.63 -3.69
N THR A 729 -15.07 -19.16 -2.85
CA THR A 729 -13.69 -18.82 -3.21
C THR A 729 -12.75 -19.63 -2.35
N PHE A 730 -11.78 -20.24 -2.99
CA PHE A 730 -10.67 -20.93 -2.38
C PHE A 730 -9.38 -20.16 -2.69
N ASP A 731 -8.63 -19.82 -1.66
CA ASP A 731 -7.32 -19.18 -1.74
C ASP A 731 -6.27 -20.10 -1.18
N LEU A 732 -5.16 -20.27 -1.90
CA LEU A 732 -3.99 -21.01 -1.42
C LEU A 732 -2.76 -20.15 -1.58
N SER A 733 -1.97 -20.05 -0.52
CA SER A 733 -0.67 -19.39 -0.51
C SER A 733 0.39 -20.33 0.01
N ALA A 734 1.48 -20.49 -0.73
CA ALA A 734 2.64 -21.28 -0.37
C ALA A 734 3.90 -20.43 -0.44
N VAL A 735 4.70 -20.47 0.59
CA VAL A 735 5.92 -19.68 0.76
C VAL A 735 7.05 -20.60 1.18
N SER A 736 8.23 -20.45 0.58
CA SER A 736 9.43 -21.19 0.98
C SER A 736 10.02 -20.66 2.29
N ASP A 737 11.02 -21.35 2.79
CA ASP A 737 11.81 -20.95 3.96
C ASP A 737 12.31 -19.49 3.84
N TYR A 738 12.46 -18.83 4.95
CA TYR A 738 12.90 -17.44 5.02
C TYR A 738 13.61 -17.14 6.33
N SER A 739 14.46 -16.10 6.31
CA SER A 739 15.19 -15.62 7.48
C SER A 739 14.74 -14.21 7.82
N PRO A 740 13.90 -13.98 8.85
CA PRO A 740 13.52 -12.63 9.24
C PRO A 740 14.67 -11.93 9.96
N SER A 741 14.65 -10.60 9.91
CA SER A 741 15.39 -9.79 10.86
C SER A 741 14.50 -9.61 12.09
N PHE A 742 14.83 -10.25 13.20
CA PHE A 742 14.28 -9.88 14.48
C PHE A 742 15.42 -9.72 15.50
N PRO A 743 15.27 -8.78 16.46
CA PRO A 743 16.29 -8.55 17.45
C PRO A 743 16.60 -9.85 18.18
N SER A 744 17.87 -10.17 18.26
CA SER A 744 18.40 -11.26 19.08
C SER A 744 19.35 -10.65 20.11
N PRO A 745 19.48 -11.19 21.32
CA PRO A 745 20.50 -10.78 22.28
C PRO A 745 21.93 -10.78 21.71
N SER A 746 22.18 -11.61 20.68
CA SER A 746 23.32 -11.46 19.80
C SER A 746 22.83 -11.07 18.41
N PHE A 747 23.08 -9.87 17.98
CA PHE A 747 22.75 -9.33 16.65
C PHE A 747 23.34 -10.18 15.49
N ASP A 748 24.14 -11.16 15.80
CA ASP A 748 24.91 -11.99 14.88
C ASP A 748 24.27 -13.35 14.58
N THR A 749 23.11 -13.66 15.18
CA THR A 749 22.41 -14.94 14.97
C THR A 749 21.23 -14.73 14.05
N ARG A 750 21.15 -15.53 12.99
CA ARG A 750 19.97 -15.60 12.15
C ARG A 750 19.23 -16.92 12.30
N TYR A 751 17.92 -16.79 12.39
CA TYR A 751 17.00 -17.92 12.38
C TYR A 751 16.47 -18.13 10.96
N VAL A 752 16.34 -19.41 10.56
CA VAL A 752 15.61 -19.82 9.34
C VAL A 752 14.29 -20.43 9.77
N PHE A 753 13.21 -19.83 9.34
CA PHE A 753 11.85 -20.31 9.55
C PHE A 753 11.41 -21.18 8.38
N ASP A 754 10.73 -22.26 8.68
CA ASP A 754 10.17 -23.14 7.67
C ASP A 754 9.13 -22.42 6.82
N GLY A 755 9.12 -22.74 5.53
CA GLY A 755 8.05 -22.37 4.63
C GLY A 755 6.72 -22.97 5.04
N TYR A 756 5.63 -22.41 4.55
CA TYR A 756 4.27 -22.86 4.89
C TYR A 756 3.34 -22.85 3.68
N VAL A 757 2.25 -23.63 3.83
CA VAL A 757 1.11 -23.61 2.92
C VAL A 757 -0.12 -23.27 3.74
N LYS A 758 -0.80 -22.17 3.36
CA LYS A 758 -2.06 -21.71 3.95
C LYS A 758 -3.17 -21.83 2.92
N ALA A 759 -4.34 -22.33 3.32
CA ALA A 759 -5.53 -22.34 2.49
C ALA A 759 -6.68 -21.64 3.20
N ASP A 760 -7.40 -20.78 2.49
CA ASP A 760 -8.56 -20.05 2.97
C ASP A 760 -9.78 -20.40 2.10
N ILE A 761 -10.96 -20.47 2.72
CA ILE A 761 -12.22 -20.74 2.03
C ILE A 761 -13.23 -19.68 2.43
N ASN A 762 -13.79 -18.99 1.47
CA ASN A 762 -14.90 -18.06 1.69
C ASN A 762 -16.12 -18.53 0.88
N ALA A 763 -17.30 -18.55 1.50
CA ALA A 763 -18.54 -18.91 0.84
C ALA A 763 -19.60 -17.85 1.16
N GLY A 764 -20.35 -17.42 0.14
CA GLY A 764 -21.36 -16.38 0.28
C GLY A 764 -22.66 -16.71 -0.44
N TYR A 765 -23.78 -16.27 0.15
CA TYR A 765 -25.09 -16.32 -0.45
C TYR A 765 -25.70 -14.93 -0.56
N THR A 766 -26.02 -14.50 -1.77
CA THR A 766 -26.62 -13.19 -2.06
C THR A 766 -28.12 -13.34 -2.29
N LEU A 767 -28.92 -12.71 -1.43
CA LEU A 767 -30.37 -12.59 -1.55
C LEU A 767 -30.70 -11.24 -2.19
N PRO A 768 -31.12 -11.19 -3.47
CA PRO A 768 -31.62 -9.97 -4.05
C PRO A 768 -32.99 -9.62 -3.43
N ILE A 769 -33.12 -8.42 -2.88
CA ILE A 769 -34.38 -7.89 -2.35
C ILE A 769 -35.19 -7.26 -3.50
N ASN A 770 -34.48 -6.51 -4.34
CA ASN A 770 -35.00 -5.96 -5.60
C ASN A 770 -33.81 -5.65 -6.53
N ASP A 771 -34.03 -4.97 -7.65
CA ASP A 771 -33.00 -4.66 -8.65
C ASP A 771 -31.83 -3.79 -8.10
N ARG A 772 -31.98 -3.19 -6.92
CA ARG A 772 -31.00 -2.27 -6.33
C ARG A 772 -30.46 -2.74 -4.98
N HIS A 773 -31.25 -3.48 -4.23
CA HIS A 773 -30.96 -3.86 -2.86
C HIS A 773 -30.69 -5.35 -2.78
N SER A 774 -29.61 -5.70 -2.11
CA SER A 774 -29.26 -7.10 -1.84
C SER A 774 -28.73 -7.26 -0.44
N LEU A 775 -28.96 -8.43 0.13
CA LEU A 775 -28.39 -8.86 1.40
C LEU A 775 -27.50 -10.08 1.11
N ARG A 776 -26.27 -10.05 1.53
CA ARG A 776 -25.32 -11.15 1.40
C ARG A 776 -24.94 -11.67 2.77
N PHE A 777 -25.04 -12.97 2.95
CA PHE A 777 -24.50 -13.71 4.09
C PHE A 777 -23.28 -14.49 3.62
N TYR A 778 -22.24 -14.52 4.43
CA TYR A 778 -21.02 -15.22 4.08
C TYR A 778 -20.29 -15.75 5.32
N GLY A 779 -19.45 -16.75 5.09
CA GLY A 779 -18.54 -17.31 6.08
C GLY A 779 -17.17 -17.56 5.47
N LYS A 780 -16.13 -17.26 6.24
CA LYS A 780 -14.74 -17.45 5.86
C LYS A 780 -14.04 -18.36 6.88
N VAL A 781 -13.31 -19.34 6.40
CA VAL A 781 -12.36 -20.12 7.18
C VAL A 781 -10.97 -19.75 6.69
N GLU A 782 -10.14 -19.15 7.54
CA GLU A 782 -8.75 -18.87 7.23
C GLU A 782 -7.86 -19.97 7.82
N ASN A 783 -6.76 -20.26 7.13
CA ASN A 783 -5.86 -21.36 7.48
C ASN A 783 -6.63 -22.69 7.70
N ALA A 784 -7.50 -23.05 6.76
CA ALA A 784 -8.35 -24.26 6.86
C ALA A 784 -7.56 -25.58 7.01
N LEU A 785 -6.25 -25.56 6.72
CA LEU A 785 -5.34 -26.68 6.94
C LEU A 785 -4.81 -26.75 8.37
N ASP A 786 -5.17 -25.78 9.22
CA ASP A 786 -4.70 -25.61 10.60
C ASP A 786 -3.17 -25.74 10.75
N ARG A 787 -2.44 -25.13 9.81
CA ARG A 787 -0.98 -25.16 9.83
C ARG A 787 -0.43 -24.19 10.86
N THR A 788 0.41 -24.67 11.74
CA THR A 788 1.24 -23.81 12.60
C THR A 788 2.37 -23.25 11.77
N TYR A 789 2.46 -21.93 11.69
CA TYR A 789 3.56 -21.22 11.03
C TYR A 789 3.83 -19.90 11.76
N PHE A 790 4.97 -19.30 11.46
CA PHE A 790 5.44 -18.08 12.10
C PHE A 790 5.71 -17.02 11.04
N GLU A 791 5.50 -15.77 11.38
CA GLU A 791 5.91 -14.63 10.56
C GLU A 791 6.82 -13.75 11.40
N SER A 792 8.10 -13.64 11.01
CA SER A 792 9.16 -12.94 11.79
C SER A 792 9.27 -13.43 13.25
N GLY A 793 9.06 -14.72 13.50
CA GLY A 793 9.13 -15.31 14.84
C GLY A 793 7.82 -15.28 15.61
N PHE A 794 6.86 -14.45 15.22
CA PHE A 794 5.52 -14.40 15.83
C PHE A 794 4.62 -15.48 15.25
N ARG A 795 3.77 -16.04 16.09
CA ARG A 795 2.83 -17.10 15.69
C ARG A 795 1.72 -16.51 14.85
N ALA A 796 1.47 -17.10 13.70
CA ALA A 796 0.29 -16.78 12.92
C ALA A 796 -0.94 -17.54 13.44
N PRO A 797 -2.18 -17.02 13.24
CA PRO A 797 -3.39 -17.72 13.64
C PRO A 797 -3.49 -19.13 13.06
N GLY A 798 -3.91 -20.11 13.87
CA GLY A 798 -4.37 -21.42 13.40
C GLY A 798 -5.63 -21.29 12.55
N ALA A 799 -6.41 -22.36 12.43
CA ALA A 799 -7.70 -22.28 11.74
C ALA A 799 -8.65 -21.33 12.46
N THR A 800 -9.11 -20.28 11.75
CA THR A 800 -10.06 -19.29 12.29
C THR A 800 -11.31 -19.25 11.41
N PHE A 801 -12.43 -18.90 12.04
CA PHE A 801 -13.72 -18.72 11.37
C PHE A 801 -14.20 -17.26 11.53
N THR A 802 -14.73 -16.68 10.45
CA THR A 802 -15.43 -15.40 10.46
C THR A 802 -16.76 -15.56 9.73
N GLY A 803 -17.85 -15.09 10.35
CA GLY A 803 -19.16 -15.01 9.71
C GLY A 803 -19.60 -13.56 9.60
N GLY A 804 -20.33 -13.25 8.52
CA GLY A 804 -20.75 -11.88 8.31
C GLY A 804 -21.96 -11.72 7.42
N MET A 805 -22.50 -10.50 7.44
CA MET A 805 -23.55 -10.07 6.52
C MET A 805 -23.21 -8.71 5.93
N SER A 806 -23.62 -8.48 4.70
CA SER A 806 -23.53 -7.16 4.06
C SER A 806 -24.84 -6.80 3.36
N TYR A 807 -25.29 -5.58 3.56
CA TYR A 807 -26.44 -4.99 2.85
C TYR A 807 -25.91 -3.96 1.85
N ARG A 808 -26.36 -4.08 0.60
CA ARG A 808 -26.01 -3.17 -0.49
C ARG A 808 -27.27 -2.52 -1.05
N PHE A 809 -27.16 -1.20 -1.34
CA PHE A 809 -28.25 -0.38 -1.89
C PHE A 809 -27.78 0.55 -2.98
#